data_85686708762eefa82b91b9db800ea403
#
_entry.id   85686708762eefa82b91b9db800ea403
#
_cell.length_a   1.000
_cell.length_b   1.000
_cell.length_c   1.000
_cell.angle_alpha   90.00
_cell.angle_beta   90.00
_cell.angle_gamma   90.00
#
_symmetry.space_group_name_H-M   'P 1'
#
loop_
_entity.id
_entity.type
_entity.pdbx_description
1 polymer ?
#
loop_
_entity_poly.entity_id
_entity_poly.type
_entity_poly.pdbx_seq_one_letter_code
_entity_poly.pdbx_strand_id
1 'polypeptide(L)'
;MSKKYCYLFTEGNANMRELLGGKGANLAEMTNIGLPVPQGFTITTEACTQYYEDGRQINDEIFAEIMEYVEKMEKITGKKFGDLHNPLLVSVRSGARASMPGMMDTILNLGLNEDVVNVIAEKSNNPRWAWDCYRRFIQMYSDVVMEVGKKYFEQLIDQMKEKKGVTLDVELTADDLKELAGQFKAEYKAKIGEDFPTDPKEQLMGAIKAVFRSWDNPRANVYRRDNDIPYSWGTAVNVQSMAFGNMGDDCGTGVAFTRNPATGEKKLMGEFLTNAQGEDVVAGVRTPMPIAEMAEKFPEAFKQFEDVCKILEDHYRDMQDMEFTVEHGKLYMLQTRNGKRTPAAALKIACDLVDEGMIDEKKAVAMIEPRSLDTLLHPQFDTEVLKKTPVIGKALPASPGAACGKIVFSAEDAKAWKERGEKVVLVRLETSPEDIEGMKASQGILTVRGGMTSHAAVVARGMGKCCVSGCGDIKMDEENKQFELAGKVYHEGDWLSIDGSTGNIYDGAVPTVDASIGGEFGRVMGWADKYRRLGVRTNADNPHDTAQAVKFGAEGIGLCRTEHMFFEADRIPAIREMICSDTVEQREKALAKLEPMQQGDFEAMYIALEGRPMTVRFLDPPLHEFVPTEEADIELLAKDMGKSVAEIKNIIASLHEFNPMMGHRGCRLAVTFPEIAAMQTRAVIKAALNVNAKHPDWHIVPEIMIPLVGEVKELKYVKDVVVKTADEIISSVKSDMKYKVGTMIEIPRAALTADEIAKEADFFSFGTNDLTQMTFGFSRDDAGKFLGAYYDKKIYENDPFAKLDQVGVGKLVKMAATMGRESNPDIHLGICGEHGGDPASVEFCHKVGLDYVSCSPFRVSIARLAAAQAAIKEM
;
A
#
# COMPACT_ATOMS: atom_id res chain seq x y z
N MET A 1 -9.64 31.59 24.50
CA MET A 1 -10.49 30.46 24.95
C MET A 1 -9.60 29.25 25.14
N SER A 2 -9.68 28.55 26.27
CA SER A 2 -8.94 27.32 26.50
C SER A 2 -9.43 26.24 25.51
N LYS A 3 -8.51 25.42 25.00
CA LYS A 3 -8.79 24.34 24.07
C LYS A 3 -9.58 23.24 24.79
N LYS A 4 -10.56 22.63 24.10
CA LYS A 4 -11.33 21.52 24.64
C LYS A 4 -10.71 20.19 24.22
N TYR A 5 -10.38 19.35 25.21
CA TYR A 5 -9.70 18.06 24.98
C TYR A 5 -10.58 16.84 25.24
N CYS A 6 -11.73 16.99 25.85
CA CYS A 6 -12.64 15.89 26.14
C CYS A 6 -14.05 16.18 25.65
N TYR A 7 -14.73 15.13 25.18
CA TYR A 7 -16.11 15.19 24.70
C TYR A 7 -16.90 14.00 25.22
N LEU A 8 -18.03 14.25 25.86
CA LEU A 8 -18.98 13.18 26.13
C LEU A 8 -19.51 12.61 24.81
N PHE A 9 -19.94 11.35 24.80
CA PHE A 9 -20.54 10.77 23.59
C PHE A 9 -21.77 11.60 23.13
N THR A 10 -22.50 12.20 24.06
CA THR A 10 -23.61 13.10 23.74
C THR A 10 -23.19 14.45 23.15
N GLU A 11 -21.91 14.80 23.23
CA GLU A 11 -21.37 16.06 22.71
C GLU A 11 -20.72 15.93 21.33
N GLY A 12 -20.49 14.71 20.85
CA GLY A 12 -19.82 14.44 19.58
C GLY A 12 -20.78 13.95 18.50
N ASN A 13 -20.23 13.77 17.30
CA ASN A 13 -20.93 13.20 16.15
C ASN A 13 -19.95 12.60 15.14
N ALA A 14 -20.47 11.95 14.09
CA ALA A 14 -19.69 11.28 13.07
C ALA A 14 -18.73 12.20 12.28
N ASN A 15 -19.04 13.49 12.19
CA ASN A 15 -18.22 14.48 11.48
C ASN A 15 -16.97 14.91 12.24
N MET A 16 -16.83 14.49 13.48
CA MET A 16 -15.70 14.84 14.35
C MET A 16 -14.61 13.76 14.35
N ARG A 17 -14.50 13.00 13.28
CA ARG A 17 -13.54 11.89 13.18
C ARG A 17 -12.08 12.33 13.36
N GLU A 18 -11.71 13.51 12.90
CA GLU A 18 -10.36 14.05 13.07
C GLU A 18 -9.99 14.24 14.53
N LEU A 19 -10.96 14.65 15.34
CA LEU A 19 -10.78 14.99 16.73
C LEU A 19 -11.03 13.81 17.68
N LEU A 20 -12.07 13.04 17.40
CA LEU A 20 -12.52 11.92 18.26
C LEU A 20 -11.98 10.56 17.82
N GLY A 21 -11.32 10.49 16.66
CA GLY A 21 -10.97 9.23 16.05
C GLY A 21 -12.20 8.54 15.45
N GLY A 22 -11.98 7.42 14.76
CA GLY A 22 -13.08 6.67 14.15
C GLY A 22 -14.03 6.08 15.17
N LYS A 23 -13.49 5.45 16.22
CA LYS A 23 -14.30 4.80 17.26
C LYS A 23 -15.10 5.83 18.07
N GLY A 24 -14.46 6.90 18.50
CA GLY A 24 -15.10 7.94 19.31
C GLY A 24 -16.22 8.65 18.56
N ALA A 25 -15.98 8.99 17.31
CA ALA A 25 -17.01 9.62 16.46
C ALA A 25 -18.23 8.71 16.26
N ASN A 26 -18.00 7.43 16.04
CA ASN A 26 -19.09 6.46 15.86
C ASN A 26 -19.84 6.14 17.16
N LEU A 27 -19.15 6.10 18.30
CA LEU A 27 -19.82 5.97 19.60
C LEU A 27 -20.74 7.15 19.86
N ALA A 28 -20.28 8.37 19.55
CA ALA A 28 -21.08 9.58 19.67
C ALA A 28 -22.28 9.54 18.72
N GLU A 29 -22.07 9.15 17.48
CA GLU A 29 -23.14 9.08 16.50
C GLU A 29 -24.20 8.06 16.87
N MET A 30 -23.81 6.86 17.29
CA MET A 30 -24.75 5.84 17.76
C MET A 30 -25.56 6.33 18.96
N THR A 31 -24.93 7.06 19.87
CA THR A 31 -25.62 7.67 21.02
C THR A 31 -26.68 8.67 20.57
N ASN A 32 -26.31 9.54 19.60
CA ASN A 32 -27.21 10.59 19.11
C ASN A 32 -28.42 10.04 18.37
N ILE A 33 -28.28 8.92 17.66
CA ILE A 33 -29.39 8.29 16.96
C ILE A 33 -30.22 7.34 17.86
N GLY A 34 -29.93 7.31 19.16
CA GLY A 34 -30.73 6.61 20.16
C GLY A 34 -30.43 5.14 20.36
N LEU A 35 -29.27 4.65 19.89
CA LEU A 35 -28.88 3.25 20.10
C LEU A 35 -28.36 3.01 21.52
N PRO A 36 -28.48 1.79 22.04
CA PRO A 36 -28.06 1.47 23.41
C PRO A 36 -26.54 1.36 23.51
N VAL A 37 -25.88 2.47 23.79
CA VAL A 37 -24.42 2.58 23.92
C VAL A 37 -24.09 2.83 25.37
N PRO A 38 -23.19 2.03 25.99
CA PRO A 38 -22.69 2.37 27.32
C PRO A 38 -22.02 3.75 27.27
N GLN A 39 -22.39 4.63 28.17
CA GLN A 39 -21.98 6.03 28.12
C GLN A 39 -20.52 6.23 28.54
N GLY A 40 -19.94 7.29 28.09
CA GLY A 40 -18.54 7.63 28.34
C GLY A 40 -18.14 8.93 27.69
N PHE A 41 -16.82 9.12 27.56
CA PHE A 41 -16.26 10.30 26.89
C PHE A 41 -15.00 9.93 26.10
N THR A 42 -14.66 10.80 25.16
CA THR A 42 -13.46 10.67 24.33
C THR A 42 -12.46 11.77 24.64
N ILE A 43 -11.21 11.39 24.86
CA ILE A 43 -10.07 12.30 24.95
C ILE A 43 -9.51 12.45 23.54
N THR A 44 -9.39 13.68 23.07
CA THR A 44 -9.14 13.97 21.67
C THR A 44 -7.74 13.59 21.16
N THR A 45 -7.62 13.48 19.83
CA THR A 45 -6.33 13.32 19.16
C THR A 45 -5.38 14.48 19.42
N GLU A 46 -5.92 15.67 19.66
CA GLU A 46 -5.13 16.85 20.01
C GLU A 46 -4.48 16.73 21.39
N ALA A 47 -5.14 16.05 22.34
CA ALA A 47 -4.54 15.73 23.63
C ALA A 47 -3.34 14.78 23.47
N CYS A 48 -3.41 13.85 22.53
CA CYS A 48 -2.29 12.96 22.19
C CYS A 48 -1.11 13.74 21.62
N THR A 49 -1.36 14.62 20.67
CA THR A 49 -0.31 15.48 20.09
C THR A 49 0.35 16.34 21.16
N GLN A 50 -0.45 16.93 22.02
CA GLN A 50 0.05 17.73 23.14
C GLN A 50 0.89 16.91 24.13
N TYR A 51 0.51 15.66 24.37
CA TYR A 51 1.29 14.74 25.19
C TYR A 51 2.72 14.57 24.65
N TYR A 52 2.88 14.43 23.33
CA TYR A 52 4.21 14.31 22.71
C TYR A 52 4.97 15.64 22.70
N GLU A 53 4.29 16.76 22.48
CA GLU A 53 4.92 18.10 22.56
C GLU A 53 5.42 18.40 23.96
N ASP A 54 4.74 17.93 24.98
CA ASP A 54 5.09 18.12 26.39
C ASP A 54 6.09 17.06 26.91
N GLY A 55 6.79 16.36 26.03
CA GLY A 55 7.80 15.39 26.41
C GLY A 55 7.24 14.08 26.98
N ARG A 56 6.15 13.59 26.40
CA ARG A 56 5.43 12.38 26.81
C ARG A 56 4.83 12.49 28.21
N GLN A 57 4.22 13.63 28.49
CA GLN A 57 3.52 13.89 29.74
C GLN A 57 2.16 14.53 29.48
N ILE A 58 1.20 14.19 30.31
CA ILE A 58 -0.12 14.83 30.30
C ILE A 58 -0.03 16.06 31.19
N ASN A 59 -0.23 17.25 30.61
CA ASN A 59 -0.15 18.51 31.37
C ASN A 59 -1.34 18.67 32.33
N ASP A 60 -1.21 19.61 33.28
CA ASP A 60 -2.19 19.81 34.30
C ASP A 60 -3.57 20.22 33.80
N GLU A 61 -3.61 20.98 32.69
CA GLU A 61 -4.87 21.40 32.05
C GLU A 61 -5.64 20.19 31.51
N ILE A 62 -4.96 19.33 30.79
CA ILE A 62 -5.58 18.11 30.22
C ILE A 62 -5.98 17.16 31.34
N PHE A 63 -5.13 16.97 32.32
CA PHE A 63 -5.42 16.16 33.51
C PHE A 63 -6.69 16.64 34.23
N ALA A 64 -6.80 17.94 34.48
CA ALA A 64 -7.96 18.52 35.15
C ALA A 64 -9.25 18.31 34.35
N GLU A 65 -9.17 18.46 33.02
CA GLU A 65 -10.30 18.24 32.14
C GLU A 65 -10.73 16.77 32.11
N ILE A 66 -9.77 15.86 32.12
CA ILE A 66 -10.08 14.40 32.19
C ILE A 66 -10.83 14.11 33.49
N MET A 67 -10.38 14.66 34.64
CA MET A 67 -11.04 14.46 35.94
C MET A 67 -12.45 15.06 35.96
N GLU A 68 -12.63 16.23 35.36
CA GLU A 68 -13.95 16.85 35.18
C GLU A 68 -14.91 15.93 34.40
N TYR A 69 -14.44 15.33 33.33
CA TYR A 69 -15.25 14.43 32.49
C TYR A 69 -15.51 13.09 33.19
N VAL A 70 -14.60 12.63 34.03
CA VAL A 70 -14.88 11.48 34.93
C VAL A 70 -16.07 11.78 35.85
N GLU A 71 -16.11 12.97 36.43
CA GLU A 71 -17.24 13.39 37.28
C GLU A 71 -18.55 13.46 36.46
N LYS A 72 -18.50 14.00 35.27
CA LYS A 72 -19.67 14.04 34.35
C LYS A 72 -20.18 12.63 34.02
N MET A 73 -19.26 11.72 33.76
CA MET A 73 -19.58 10.32 33.48
C MET A 73 -20.20 9.64 34.71
N GLU A 74 -19.68 9.91 35.89
CA GLU A 74 -20.24 9.40 37.16
C GLU A 74 -21.70 9.85 37.33
N LYS A 75 -22.01 11.11 37.01
CA LYS A 75 -23.37 11.65 37.08
C LYS A 75 -24.29 10.98 36.05
N ILE A 76 -23.82 10.77 34.85
CA ILE A 76 -24.61 10.15 33.78
C ILE A 76 -24.94 8.69 34.09
N THR A 77 -23.96 7.94 34.60
CA THR A 77 -24.10 6.51 34.87
C THR A 77 -24.75 6.23 36.23
N GLY A 78 -24.75 7.20 37.13
CA GLY A 78 -25.18 7.01 38.53
C GLY A 78 -24.25 6.14 39.34
N LYS A 79 -23.04 5.88 38.83
CA LYS A 79 -21.98 5.08 39.47
C LYS A 79 -20.78 5.95 39.70
N LYS A 80 -19.93 5.58 40.65
CA LYS A 80 -18.78 6.37 41.02
C LYS A 80 -17.53 5.51 41.14
N PHE A 81 -16.39 6.04 40.67
CA PHE A 81 -15.10 5.37 40.77
C PHE A 81 -14.70 5.09 42.19
N GLY A 82 -14.38 3.84 42.49
CA GLY A 82 -13.93 3.43 43.82
C GLY A 82 -15.00 3.42 44.87
N ASP A 83 -16.26 3.63 44.50
CA ASP A 83 -17.37 3.67 45.44
C ASP A 83 -17.65 2.26 46.00
N LEU A 84 -17.89 2.21 47.29
CA LEU A 84 -18.24 0.96 47.99
C LEU A 84 -19.73 0.63 47.96
N HIS A 85 -20.55 1.47 47.33
CA HIS A 85 -22.00 1.25 47.19
C HIS A 85 -22.39 0.93 45.73
N ASN A 86 -21.92 1.72 44.76
CA ASN A 86 -22.23 1.54 43.37
C ASN A 86 -21.00 1.92 42.52
N PRO A 87 -20.00 1.04 42.45
CA PRO A 87 -18.75 1.36 41.75
C PRO A 87 -18.89 1.41 40.25
N LEU A 88 -18.22 2.42 39.65
CA LEU A 88 -18.08 2.54 38.22
C LEU A 88 -16.87 1.75 37.73
N LEU A 89 -17.05 0.90 36.72
CA LEU A 89 -15.97 0.24 36.02
C LEU A 89 -15.98 0.72 34.58
N VAL A 90 -14.81 0.94 34.01
CA VAL A 90 -14.67 1.46 32.64
C VAL A 90 -13.70 0.66 31.82
N SER A 91 -13.86 0.76 30.50
CA SER A 91 -12.84 0.38 29.52
C SER A 91 -12.11 1.63 29.03
N VAL A 92 -10.85 1.46 28.64
CA VAL A 92 -10.05 2.46 27.95
C VAL A 92 -9.61 1.87 26.63
N ARG A 93 -10.00 2.50 25.54
CA ARG A 93 -9.72 2.03 24.18
C ARG A 93 -9.08 3.13 23.37
N SER A 94 -8.11 2.76 22.55
CA SER A 94 -7.56 3.65 21.54
C SER A 94 -8.55 3.86 20.39
N GLY A 95 -8.40 4.98 19.70
CA GLY A 95 -9.21 5.27 18.50
C GLY A 95 -8.52 6.28 17.62
N ALA A 96 -7.76 5.82 16.62
CA ALA A 96 -7.16 6.68 15.63
C ALA A 96 -8.18 7.07 14.55
N ARG A 97 -7.88 8.13 13.80
CA ARG A 97 -8.68 8.57 12.66
C ARG A 97 -8.82 7.46 11.61
N ALA A 98 -7.73 6.72 11.36
CA ALA A 98 -7.72 5.54 10.51
C ALA A 98 -7.62 4.27 11.35
N SER A 99 -8.25 3.20 10.92
CA SER A 99 -8.21 1.92 11.61
C SER A 99 -6.80 1.33 11.60
N MET A 100 -6.31 0.92 12.77
CA MET A 100 -4.99 0.30 12.94
C MET A 100 -5.15 -1.01 13.75
N PRO A 101 -5.63 -2.11 13.14
CA PRO A 101 -5.95 -3.34 13.86
C PRO A 101 -4.73 -3.95 14.56
N GLY A 102 -4.89 -4.29 15.84
CA GLY A 102 -3.83 -4.94 16.62
C GLY A 102 -2.62 -4.08 16.95
N MET A 103 -2.63 -2.80 16.57
CA MET A 103 -1.50 -1.91 16.82
C MET A 103 -1.64 -1.13 18.11
N MET A 104 -2.86 -0.99 18.62
CA MET A 104 -3.16 -0.16 19.77
C MET A 104 -4.09 -0.91 20.73
N ASP A 105 -4.00 -0.56 22.00
CA ASP A 105 -4.45 -1.44 23.09
C ASP A 105 -5.81 -1.07 23.69
N THR A 106 -6.44 -2.07 24.26
CA THR A 106 -7.68 -1.96 25.04
C THR A 106 -7.42 -2.43 26.45
N ILE A 107 -7.91 -1.71 27.44
CA ILE A 107 -7.85 -2.11 28.85
C ILE A 107 -9.29 -2.13 29.39
N LEU A 108 -9.70 -3.28 29.93
CA LEU A 108 -11.04 -3.49 30.48
C LEU A 108 -11.02 -3.50 32.01
N ASN A 109 -12.18 -3.28 32.59
CA ASN A 109 -12.43 -3.44 34.04
C ASN A 109 -11.65 -2.47 34.95
N LEU A 110 -11.27 -1.30 34.42
CA LEU A 110 -10.63 -0.27 35.23
C LEU A 110 -11.55 0.21 36.40
N GLY A 111 -10.96 0.40 37.54
CA GLY A 111 -11.65 0.77 38.74
C GLY A 111 -11.67 -0.32 39.80
N LEU A 112 -11.20 -1.50 39.48
CA LEU A 112 -11.16 -2.63 40.41
C LEU A 112 -9.97 -2.54 41.38
N ASN A 113 -10.24 -2.82 42.61
CA ASN A 113 -9.30 -3.11 43.67
C ASN A 113 -9.96 -4.15 44.58
N GLU A 114 -9.29 -4.61 45.64
CA GLU A 114 -9.84 -5.64 46.52
C GLU A 114 -11.17 -5.25 47.18
N ASP A 115 -11.33 -3.99 47.58
CA ASP A 115 -12.57 -3.52 48.18
C ASP A 115 -13.70 -3.51 47.15
N VAL A 116 -13.45 -2.96 45.98
CA VAL A 116 -14.45 -2.87 44.90
C VAL A 116 -14.85 -4.28 44.41
N VAL A 117 -13.89 -5.20 44.25
CA VAL A 117 -14.21 -6.56 43.80
C VAL A 117 -15.15 -7.27 44.79
N ASN A 118 -14.94 -7.08 46.09
CA ASN A 118 -15.83 -7.64 47.10
C ASN A 118 -17.24 -7.03 47.03
N VAL A 119 -17.32 -5.71 46.78
CA VAL A 119 -18.61 -5.01 46.64
C VAL A 119 -19.38 -5.54 45.44
N ILE A 120 -18.75 -5.68 44.25
CA ILE A 120 -19.43 -6.17 43.05
C ILE A 120 -19.76 -7.66 43.16
N ALA A 121 -18.95 -8.45 43.85
CA ALA A 121 -19.23 -9.84 44.13
C ALA A 121 -20.51 -10.01 44.97
N GLU A 122 -20.66 -9.24 46.03
CA GLU A 122 -21.84 -9.25 46.89
C GLU A 122 -23.05 -8.68 46.17
N LYS A 123 -22.93 -7.52 45.53
CA LYS A 123 -24.03 -6.85 44.84
C LYS A 123 -24.61 -7.67 43.68
N SER A 124 -23.76 -8.35 42.91
CA SER A 124 -24.17 -9.20 41.80
C SER A 124 -24.61 -10.60 42.22
N ASN A 125 -24.31 -10.98 43.47
CA ASN A 125 -24.41 -12.35 43.95
C ASN A 125 -23.64 -13.33 43.05
N ASN A 126 -22.54 -12.85 42.47
CA ASN A 126 -21.70 -13.65 41.54
C ASN A 126 -20.21 -13.40 41.83
N PRO A 127 -19.67 -14.00 42.86
CA PRO A 127 -18.27 -13.83 43.25
C PRO A 127 -17.31 -14.31 42.12
N ARG A 128 -17.69 -15.36 41.44
CA ARG A 128 -16.85 -15.88 40.35
C ARG A 128 -16.64 -14.83 39.25
N TRP A 129 -17.70 -14.19 38.79
CA TRP A 129 -17.62 -13.11 37.82
C TRP A 129 -16.74 -11.95 38.32
N ALA A 130 -16.94 -11.53 39.53
CA ALA A 130 -16.19 -10.41 40.10
C ALA A 130 -14.67 -10.68 40.14
N TRP A 131 -14.28 -11.86 40.65
CA TRP A 131 -12.86 -12.24 40.68
C TRP A 131 -12.27 -12.52 39.31
N ASP A 132 -13.04 -13.01 38.37
CA ASP A 132 -12.63 -13.18 36.98
C ASP A 132 -12.35 -11.81 36.36
N CYS A 133 -13.18 -10.83 36.54
CA CYS A 133 -12.95 -9.45 36.09
C CYS A 133 -11.66 -8.86 36.69
N TYR A 134 -11.44 -9.11 37.98
CA TYR A 134 -10.25 -8.58 38.66
C TYR A 134 -8.96 -9.23 38.16
N ARG A 135 -8.93 -10.54 38.00
CA ARG A 135 -7.73 -11.21 37.47
C ARG A 135 -7.46 -10.78 36.02
N ARG A 136 -8.49 -10.61 35.19
CA ARG A 136 -8.35 -10.11 33.82
C ARG A 136 -7.80 -8.68 33.80
N PHE A 137 -8.29 -7.85 34.69
CA PHE A 137 -7.81 -6.47 34.79
C PHE A 137 -6.33 -6.42 35.19
N ILE A 138 -5.92 -7.20 36.18
CA ILE A 138 -4.51 -7.24 36.60
C ILE A 138 -3.63 -7.69 35.44
N GLN A 139 -4.03 -8.72 34.72
CA GLN A 139 -3.29 -9.23 33.58
C GLN A 139 -3.18 -8.19 32.46
N MET A 140 -4.29 -7.60 32.06
CA MET A 140 -4.30 -6.57 31.00
C MET A 140 -3.51 -5.34 31.38
N TYR A 141 -3.68 -4.84 32.58
CA TYR A 141 -2.95 -3.66 33.06
C TYR A 141 -1.45 -3.95 33.09
N SER A 142 -1.06 -5.11 33.58
CA SER A 142 0.35 -5.52 33.64
C SER A 142 0.97 -5.66 32.24
N ASP A 143 0.26 -6.28 31.32
CA ASP A 143 0.72 -6.49 29.94
C ASP A 143 0.76 -5.19 29.15
N VAL A 144 -0.33 -4.46 29.14
CA VAL A 144 -0.54 -3.28 28.27
C VAL A 144 0.10 -2.02 28.85
N VAL A 145 -0.17 -1.71 30.11
CA VAL A 145 0.29 -0.47 30.73
C VAL A 145 1.75 -0.57 31.17
N MET A 146 2.12 -1.69 31.77
CA MET A 146 3.44 -1.87 32.38
C MET A 146 4.40 -2.73 31.56
N GLU A 147 3.94 -3.26 30.42
CA GLU A 147 4.76 -4.03 29.47
C GLU A 147 5.43 -5.27 30.08
N VAL A 148 4.78 -5.89 31.06
CA VAL A 148 5.30 -7.10 31.72
C VAL A 148 5.24 -8.34 30.81
N GLY A 149 4.31 -8.38 29.89
CA GLY A 149 4.09 -9.53 29.02
C GLY A 149 3.09 -10.55 29.58
N LYS A 150 2.06 -10.83 28.82
CA LYS A 150 0.96 -11.69 29.24
C LYS A 150 1.35 -13.17 29.48
N LYS A 151 2.45 -13.62 28.89
CA LYS A 151 2.91 -15.01 29.00
C LYS A 151 3.10 -15.48 30.45
N TYR A 152 3.58 -14.61 31.32
CA TYR A 152 3.81 -14.93 32.72
C TYR A 152 2.50 -15.22 33.45
N PHE A 153 1.46 -14.47 33.11
CA PHE A 153 0.12 -14.63 33.70
C PHE A 153 -0.60 -15.85 33.12
N GLU A 154 -0.45 -16.09 31.82
CA GLU A 154 -1.00 -17.29 31.18
C GLU A 154 -0.42 -18.57 31.76
N GLN A 155 0.87 -18.57 32.10
CA GLN A 155 1.53 -19.71 32.77
C GLN A 155 0.90 -19.98 34.14
N LEU A 156 0.60 -18.94 34.89
CA LEU A 156 -0.04 -19.08 36.20
C LEU A 156 -1.46 -19.63 36.07
N ILE A 157 -2.21 -19.23 35.06
CA ILE A 157 -3.55 -19.75 34.76
C ILE A 157 -3.44 -21.24 34.41
N ASP A 158 -2.52 -21.60 33.56
CA ASP A 158 -2.32 -23.00 33.12
C ASP A 158 -1.92 -23.90 34.28
N GLN A 159 -1.06 -23.44 35.18
CA GLN A 159 -0.68 -24.15 36.40
C GLN A 159 -1.87 -24.33 37.32
N MET A 160 -2.71 -23.33 37.46
CA MET A 160 -3.93 -23.42 38.27
C MET A 160 -4.91 -24.46 37.69
N LYS A 161 -5.13 -24.43 36.37
CA LYS A 161 -5.98 -25.39 35.67
C LYS A 161 -5.47 -26.81 35.84
N GLU A 162 -4.19 -27.04 35.72
CA GLU A 162 -3.55 -28.35 35.91
C GLU A 162 -3.72 -28.84 37.35
N LYS A 163 -3.46 -27.96 38.31
CA LYS A 163 -3.64 -28.29 39.75
C LYS A 163 -5.08 -28.68 40.10
N LYS A 164 -6.07 -28.04 39.47
CA LYS A 164 -7.49 -28.27 39.69
C LYS A 164 -8.12 -29.32 38.78
N GLY A 165 -7.37 -29.82 37.81
CA GLY A 165 -7.86 -30.84 36.86
C GLY A 165 -8.91 -30.31 35.87
N VAL A 166 -8.88 -29.04 35.53
CA VAL A 166 -9.80 -28.41 34.60
C VAL A 166 -9.08 -27.95 33.32
N THR A 167 -9.81 -27.77 32.22
CA THR A 167 -9.26 -27.36 30.92
C THR A 167 -9.67 -25.97 30.48
N LEU A 168 -10.81 -25.49 30.94
CA LEU A 168 -11.35 -24.20 30.57
C LEU A 168 -11.34 -23.18 31.73
N ASP A 169 -11.10 -21.90 31.43
CA ASP A 169 -11.12 -20.82 32.42
C ASP A 169 -12.46 -20.76 33.17
N VAL A 170 -13.55 -21.01 32.46
CA VAL A 170 -14.91 -20.99 33.01
C VAL A 170 -15.14 -22.07 34.09
N GLU A 171 -14.32 -23.07 34.14
CA GLU A 171 -14.39 -24.17 35.13
C GLU A 171 -13.70 -23.81 36.46
N LEU A 172 -12.92 -22.72 36.50
CA LEU A 172 -12.30 -22.23 37.72
C LEU A 172 -13.34 -21.61 38.65
N THR A 173 -13.23 -21.91 39.97
CA THR A 173 -14.16 -21.38 40.97
C THR A 173 -13.81 -19.97 41.37
N ALA A 174 -14.70 -19.29 42.11
CA ALA A 174 -14.44 -17.96 42.67
C ALA A 174 -13.17 -17.97 43.56
N ASP A 175 -12.98 -18.98 44.37
CA ASP A 175 -11.81 -19.13 45.24
C ASP A 175 -10.54 -19.34 44.42
N ASP A 176 -10.60 -20.13 43.33
CA ASP A 176 -9.48 -20.30 42.40
C ASP A 176 -9.07 -18.97 41.79
N LEU A 177 -10.02 -18.18 41.30
CA LEU A 177 -9.79 -16.89 40.67
C LEU A 177 -9.26 -15.85 41.66
N LYS A 178 -9.72 -15.90 42.92
CA LYS A 178 -9.19 -15.05 44.00
C LYS A 178 -7.73 -15.36 44.29
N GLU A 179 -7.36 -16.66 44.30
CA GLU A 179 -5.97 -17.12 44.46
C GLU A 179 -5.13 -16.66 43.28
N LEU A 180 -5.66 -16.79 42.02
CA LEU A 180 -4.97 -16.31 40.83
C LEU A 180 -4.74 -14.80 40.86
N ALA A 181 -5.74 -14.01 41.30
CA ALA A 181 -5.58 -12.57 41.42
C ALA A 181 -4.45 -12.21 42.39
N GLY A 182 -4.34 -12.96 43.49
CA GLY A 182 -3.22 -12.81 44.43
C GLY A 182 -1.87 -13.16 43.80
N GLN A 183 -1.80 -14.26 43.01
CA GLN A 183 -0.61 -14.64 42.29
C GLN A 183 -0.22 -13.61 41.23
N PHE A 184 -1.18 -13.06 40.52
CA PHE A 184 -0.97 -12.01 39.50
C PHE A 184 -0.40 -10.73 40.11
N LYS A 185 -0.94 -10.32 41.28
CA LYS A 185 -0.39 -9.16 42.03
C LYS A 185 1.04 -9.41 42.48
N ALA A 186 1.34 -10.63 42.96
CA ALA A 186 2.70 -11.01 43.33
C ALA A 186 3.64 -10.97 42.13
N GLU A 187 3.22 -11.48 40.96
CA GLU A 187 4.00 -11.42 39.72
C GLU A 187 4.24 -9.97 39.28
N TYR A 188 3.21 -9.14 39.33
CA TYR A 188 3.34 -7.71 39.06
C TYR A 188 4.41 -7.06 39.96
N LYS A 189 4.32 -7.30 41.26
CA LYS A 189 5.30 -6.76 42.23
C LYS A 189 6.71 -7.27 41.95
N ALA A 190 6.87 -8.57 41.62
CA ALA A 190 8.17 -9.14 41.33
C ALA A 190 8.79 -8.51 40.05
N LYS A 191 8.00 -8.18 39.06
CA LYS A 191 8.49 -7.61 37.80
C LYS A 191 8.66 -6.07 37.86
N ILE A 192 7.78 -5.37 38.55
CA ILE A 192 7.74 -3.90 38.55
C ILE A 192 8.42 -3.32 39.80
N GLY A 193 8.43 -4.05 40.93
CA GLY A 193 9.00 -3.60 42.18
C GLY A 193 8.04 -2.80 43.08
N GLU A 194 6.81 -2.56 42.63
CA GLU A 194 5.78 -1.82 43.38
C GLU A 194 4.50 -2.67 43.42
N ASP A 195 3.63 -2.35 44.37
CA ASP A 195 2.33 -2.98 44.51
C ASP A 195 1.42 -2.58 43.33
N PHE A 196 0.52 -3.47 42.93
CA PHE A 196 -0.47 -3.19 41.89
C PHE A 196 -1.34 -2.00 42.29
N PRO A 197 -1.57 -1.00 41.39
CA PRO A 197 -2.29 0.21 41.76
C PRO A 197 -3.72 -0.07 42.23
N THR A 198 -4.10 0.53 43.35
CA THR A 198 -5.44 0.38 43.95
C THR A 198 -6.35 1.59 43.78
N ASP A 199 -5.78 2.76 43.47
CA ASP A 199 -6.54 3.96 43.19
C ASP A 199 -7.10 3.93 41.76
N PRO A 200 -8.45 3.92 41.59
CA PRO A 200 -9.05 3.92 40.25
C PRO A 200 -8.61 5.06 39.32
N LYS A 201 -8.36 6.25 39.86
CA LYS A 201 -7.90 7.41 39.09
C LYS A 201 -6.47 7.23 38.60
N GLU A 202 -5.60 6.65 39.41
CA GLU A 202 -4.24 6.30 39.04
C GLU A 202 -4.23 5.24 37.95
N GLN A 203 -5.08 4.24 38.09
CA GLN A 203 -5.26 3.20 37.08
C GLN A 203 -5.71 3.80 35.72
N LEU A 204 -6.67 4.69 35.75
CA LEU A 204 -7.20 5.38 34.59
C LEU A 204 -6.12 6.19 33.86
N MET A 205 -5.37 6.98 34.61
CA MET A 205 -4.30 7.80 34.03
C MET A 205 -3.18 6.96 33.46
N GLY A 206 -2.82 5.84 34.11
CA GLY A 206 -1.87 4.87 33.61
C GLY A 206 -2.32 4.29 32.25
N ALA A 207 -3.58 3.91 32.15
CA ALA A 207 -4.18 3.37 30.93
C ALA A 207 -4.20 4.41 29.80
N ILE A 208 -4.57 5.65 30.08
CA ILE A 208 -4.60 6.75 29.10
C ILE A 208 -3.19 7.01 28.56
N LYS A 209 -2.20 7.09 29.44
CA LYS A 209 -0.79 7.26 29.04
C LYS A 209 -0.30 6.10 28.17
N ALA A 210 -0.69 4.88 28.49
CA ALA A 210 -0.34 3.70 27.72
C ALA A 210 -0.90 3.77 26.29
N VAL A 211 -2.14 4.21 26.14
CA VAL A 211 -2.74 4.39 24.81
C VAL A 211 -2.00 5.48 24.03
N PHE A 212 -1.70 6.61 24.61
CA PHE A 212 -0.92 7.66 23.94
C PHE A 212 0.46 7.16 23.55
N ARG A 213 1.13 6.42 24.42
CA ARG A 213 2.44 5.85 24.16
C ARG A 213 2.42 4.84 23.01
N SER A 214 1.34 4.07 22.87
CA SER A 214 1.21 3.07 21.81
C SER A 214 1.21 3.67 20.41
N TRP A 215 0.85 4.93 20.26
CA TRP A 215 0.89 5.64 18.98
C TRP A 215 2.30 5.67 18.37
N ASP A 216 3.34 5.74 19.20
CA ASP A 216 4.73 5.82 18.77
C ASP A 216 5.52 4.51 19.02
N ASN A 217 4.85 3.37 19.09
CA ASN A 217 5.56 2.11 19.19
C ASN A 217 6.06 1.66 17.80
N PRO A 218 7.12 0.81 17.73
CA PRO A 218 7.71 0.41 16.45
C PRO A 218 6.72 -0.20 15.45
N ARG A 219 5.81 -1.06 15.90
CA ARG A 219 4.80 -1.68 15.02
C ARG A 219 3.83 -0.65 14.47
N ALA A 220 3.37 0.27 15.31
CA ALA A 220 2.47 1.34 14.90
C ALA A 220 3.15 2.27 13.88
N ASN A 221 4.41 2.59 14.09
CA ASN A 221 5.19 3.42 13.16
C ASN A 221 5.31 2.78 11.78
N VAL A 222 5.60 1.48 11.72
CA VAL A 222 5.68 0.73 10.45
C VAL A 222 4.31 0.70 9.78
N TYR A 223 3.26 0.38 10.53
CA TYR A 223 1.90 0.32 9.98
C TYR A 223 1.47 1.67 9.40
N ARG A 224 1.73 2.77 10.11
CA ARG A 224 1.39 4.11 9.61
C ARG A 224 2.11 4.45 8.32
N ARG A 225 3.40 4.13 8.23
CA ARG A 225 4.20 4.36 7.04
C ARG A 225 3.63 3.58 5.85
N ASP A 226 3.32 2.31 6.06
CA ASP A 226 2.80 1.43 5.01
C ASP A 226 1.40 1.84 4.54
N ASN A 227 0.64 2.53 5.38
CA ASN A 227 -0.75 2.92 5.10
C ASN A 227 -0.94 4.43 4.94
N ASP A 228 0.14 5.20 4.78
CA ASP A 228 0.11 6.65 4.57
C ASP A 228 -0.67 7.42 5.67
N ILE A 229 -0.50 7.00 6.91
CA ILE A 229 -1.14 7.66 8.05
C ILE A 229 -0.13 8.62 8.70
N PRO A 230 -0.36 9.96 8.63
CA PRO A 230 0.57 10.92 9.20
C PRO A 230 0.71 10.78 10.72
N TYR A 231 1.93 10.89 11.21
CA TYR A 231 2.22 10.87 12.64
C TYR A 231 1.45 11.96 13.40
N SER A 232 1.27 13.11 12.76
CA SER A 232 0.59 14.29 13.35
C SER A 232 -0.88 14.05 13.70
N TRP A 233 -1.49 13.00 13.16
CA TRP A 233 -2.89 12.71 13.44
C TRP A 233 -3.15 12.30 14.89
N GLY A 234 -2.23 11.58 15.53
CA GLY A 234 -2.40 11.09 16.89
C GLY A 234 -3.52 10.07 17.02
N THR A 235 -3.75 9.65 18.26
CA THR A 235 -4.87 8.76 18.61
C THR A 235 -5.75 9.42 19.66
N ALA A 236 -7.06 9.18 19.56
CA ALA A 236 -7.98 9.49 20.64
C ALA A 236 -8.04 8.34 21.64
N VAL A 237 -8.57 8.61 22.82
CA VAL A 237 -8.78 7.63 23.88
C VAL A 237 -10.26 7.67 24.28
N ASN A 238 -10.91 6.51 24.23
CA ASN A 238 -12.30 6.37 24.65
C ASN A 238 -12.39 5.74 26.03
N VAL A 239 -12.97 6.46 26.95
CA VAL A 239 -13.28 6.02 28.32
C VAL A 239 -14.76 5.72 28.39
N GLN A 240 -15.13 4.45 28.54
CA GLN A 240 -16.50 4.00 28.40
C GLN A 240 -16.91 3.10 29.55
N SER A 241 -18.13 3.28 30.09
CA SER A 241 -18.64 2.40 31.12
C SER A 241 -18.73 0.95 30.61
N MET A 242 -18.44 0.00 31.49
CA MET A 242 -18.48 -1.41 31.14
C MET A 242 -19.90 -1.95 31.01
N ALA A 243 -20.09 -2.80 30.00
CA ALA A 243 -21.22 -3.72 29.92
C ALA A 243 -20.61 -5.14 29.94
N PHE A 244 -21.16 -6.00 30.76
CA PHE A 244 -20.55 -7.30 31.05
C PHE A 244 -21.28 -8.45 30.35
N GLY A 245 -20.59 -9.09 29.41
CA GLY A 245 -21.08 -10.31 28.75
C GLY A 245 -20.72 -11.59 29.49
N ASN A 246 -20.06 -11.51 30.65
CA ASN A 246 -19.56 -12.64 31.42
C ASN A 246 -20.18 -12.79 32.81
N MET A 247 -21.39 -12.27 33.01
CA MET A 247 -22.07 -12.36 34.31
C MET A 247 -22.95 -13.62 34.46
N GLY A 248 -23.01 -14.46 33.48
CA GLY A 248 -23.79 -15.69 33.48
C GLY A 248 -24.24 -16.10 32.08
N ASP A 249 -25.07 -17.13 32.02
CA ASP A 249 -25.52 -17.71 30.74
C ASP A 249 -26.54 -16.84 29.97
N ASP A 250 -27.12 -15.85 30.67
CA ASP A 250 -27.99 -14.83 30.06
C ASP A 250 -27.23 -13.61 29.55
N CYS A 251 -25.92 -13.72 29.49
CA CYS A 251 -24.98 -12.70 29.01
C CYS A 251 -24.15 -13.25 27.89
N GLY A 252 -23.60 -12.35 27.06
CA GLY A 252 -22.73 -12.75 25.98
C GLY A 252 -22.11 -11.56 25.29
N THR A 253 -21.23 -11.83 24.31
CA THR A 253 -20.58 -10.81 23.50
C THR A 253 -20.39 -11.34 22.08
N GLY A 254 -20.30 -10.42 21.12
CA GLY A 254 -20.11 -10.83 19.74
C GLY A 254 -19.61 -9.74 18.83
N VAL A 255 -19.22 -10.17 17.66
CA VAL A 255 -18.82 -9.31 16.53
C VAL A 255 -19.61 -9.72 15.31
N ALA A 256 -20.04 -8.78 14.51
CA ALA A 256 -20.83 -9.08 13.33
C ALA A 256 -20.64 -8.05 12.21
N PHE A 257 -20.89 -8.52 10.99
CA PHE A 257 -20.91 -7.70 9.78
C PHE A 257 -22.32 -7.74 9.18
N THR A 258 -22.82 -6.62 8.71
CA THR A 258 -24.12 -6.57 8.04
C THR A 258 -24.13 -7.26 6.69
N ARG A 259 -22.96 -7.41 6.08
CA ARG A 259 -22.76 -8.16 4.83
C ARG A 259 -21.50 -9.00 4.95
N ASN A 260 -21.39 -10.04 4.13
CA ASN A 260 -20.20 -10.89 4.16
C ASN A 260 -18.96 -10.09 3.72
N PRO A 261 -17.96 -9.90 4.59
CA PRO A 261 -16.78 -9.10 4.26
C PRO A 261 -15.85 -9.79 3.26
N ALA A 262 -15.99 -11.08 3.04
CA ALA A 262 -15.18 -11.84 2.09
C ALA A 262 -15.81 -11.86 0.68
N THR A 263 -17.13 -11.99 0.59
CA THR A 263 -17.85 -12.18 -0.68
C THR A 263 -18.74 -11.01 -1.09
N GLY A 264 -19.12 -10.15 -0.14
CA GLY A 264 -20.09 -9.07 -0.39
C GLY A 264 -21.55 -9.50 -0.33
N GLU A 265 -21.84 -10.75 -0.06
CA GLU A 265 -23.22 -11.24 0.05
C GLU A 265 -23.98 -10.49 1.14
N LYS A 266 -25.21 -10.06 0.85
CA LYS A 266 -26.07 -9.36 1.80
C LYS A 266 -26.65 -10.32 2.82
N LYS A 267 -25.85 -10.68 3.80
CA LYS A 267 -26.21 -11.60 4.87
C LYS A 267 -25.42 -11.25 6.13
N LEU A 268 -26.14 -11.22 7.26
CA LEU A 268 -25.50 -10.98 8.55
C LEU A 268 -24.51 -12.09 8.85
N MET A 269 -23.25 -11.74 9.06
CA MET A 269 -22.14 -12.63 9.33
C MET A 269 -21.51 -12.27 10.67
N GLY A 270 -21.12 -13.24 11.43
CA GLY A 270 -20.43 -12.94 12.68
C GLY A 270 -20.41 -14.12 13.65
N GLU A 271 -19.90 -13.82 14.82
CA GLU A 271 -19.69 -14.81 15.88
C GLU A 271 -20.08 -14.22 17.24
N PHE A 272 -20.53 -15.07 18.14
CA PHE A 272 -20.80 -14.67 19.50
C PHE A 272 -20.42 -15.78 20.50
N LEU A 273 -20.22 -15.37 21.74
CA LEU A 273 -20.00 -16.29 22.86
C LEU A 273 -20.95 -15.92 23.99
N THR A 274 -21.51 -16.94 24.63
CA THR A 274 -22.24 -16.77 25.89
C THR A 274 -21.25 -16.72 27.03
N ASN A 275 -21.61 -15.98 28.08
CA ASN A 275 -20.78 -15.85 29.30
C ASN A 275 -19.31 -15.57 28.99
N ALA A 276 -19.07 -14.47 28.28
CA ALA A 276 -17.73 -14.09 27.79
C ALA A 276 -17.57 -12.57 27.69
N GLN A 277 -16.33 -12.10 27.75
CA GLN A 277 -15.97 -10.72 27.39
C GLN A 277 -15.46 -10.69 25.94
N GLY A 278 -15.42 -9.51 25.34
CA GLY A 278 -15.06 -9.33 23.92
C GLY A 278 -13.74 -9.95 23.52
N GLU A 279 -12.75 -9.92 24.41
CA GLU A 279 -11.43 -10.53 24.17
C GLU A 279 -11.50 -12.05 23.96
N ASP A 280 -12.48 -12.72 24.55
CA ASP A 280 -12.63 -14.17 24.45
C ASP A 280 -13.05 -14.62 23.04
N VAL A 281 -13.73 -13.76 22.29
CA VAL A 281 -14.12 -14.05 20.90
C VAL A 281 -12.89 -14.11 20.01
N VAL A 282 -11.91 -13.23 20.26
CA VAL A 282 -10.69 -13.10 19.45
C VAL A 282 -9.59 -14.06 19.88
N ALA A 283 -9.51 -14.37 21.18
CA ALA A 283 -8.44 -15.18 21.74
C ALA A 283 -8.44 -16.66 21.32
N GLY A 284 -9.57 -17.16 20.82
CA GLY A 284 -9.67 -18.53 20.32
C GLY A 284 -9.64 -19.62 21.42
N VAL A 285 -9.73 -19.26 22.69
CA VAL A 285 -9.74 -20.19 23.82
C VAL A 285 -11.01 -21.03 23.85
N ARG A 286 -12.13 -20.42 23.43
CA ARG A 286 -13.42 -21.07 23.26
C ARG A 286 -13.84 -20.92 21.80
N THR A 287 -14.54 -21.93 21.25
CA THR A 287 -15.06 -21.87 19.89
C THR A 287 -16.30 -20.98 19.85
N PRO A 288 -16.27 -19.83 19.13
CA PRO A 288 -17.44 -18.98 18.98
C PRO A 288 -18.54 -19.67 18.20
N MET A 289 -19.79 -19.28 18.48
CA MET A 289 -20.96 -19.77 17.73
C MET A 289 -21.26 -18.79 16.59
N PRO A 290 -21.75 -19.28 15.44
CA PRO A 290 -22.22 -18.40 14.37
C PRO A 290 -23.32 -17.44 14.88
N ILE A 291 -23.31 -16.21 14.38
CA ILE A 291 -24.27 -15.19 14.84
C ILE A 291 -25.73 -15.60 14.66
N ALA A 292 -26.04 -16.43 13.68
CA ALA A 292 -27.40 -16.95 13.47
C ALA A 292 -27.95 -17.73 14.66
N GLU A 293 -27.06 -18.41 15.41
CA GLU A 293 -27.45 -19.19 16.59
C GLU A 293 -27.80 -18.29 17.79
N MET A 294 -27.46 -17.00 17.75
CA MET A 294 -27.85 -16.04 18.78
C MET A 294 -29.38 -15.92 18.87
N ALA A 295 -30.11 -16.13 17.79
CA ALA A 295 -31.56 -16.09 17.77
C ALA A 295 -32.20 -17.12 18.73
N GLU A 296 -31.54 -18.26 18.93
CA GLU A 296 -32.00 -19.30 19.85
C GLU A 296 -31.66 -19.00 21.32
N LYS A 297 -30.47 -18.42 21.53
CA LYS A 297 -29.96 -18.12 22.88
C LYS A 297 -30.54 -16.82 23.46
N PHE A 298 -30.64 -15.78 22.63
CA PHE A 298 -31.08 -14.45 23.00
C PHE A 298 -32.10 -13.91 21.98
N PRO A 299 -33.31 -14.47 21.89
CA PRO A 299 -34.23 -14.12 20.80
C PRO A 299 -34.62 -12.64 20.75
N GLU A 300 -34.85 -12.01 21.93
CA GLU A 300 -35.22 -10.60 21.99
C GLU A 300 -34.05 -9.68 21.63
N ALA A 301 -32.86 -9.98 22.20
CA ALA A 301 -31.65 -9.22 21.92
C ALA A 301 -31.24 -9.38 20.44
N PHE A 302 -31.36 -10.57 19.86
CA PHE A 302 -31.08 -10.80 18.46
C PHE A 302 -32.00 -9.99 17.54
N LYS A 303 -33.27 -9.97 17.82
CA LYS A 303 -34.24 -9.16 17.06
C LYS A 303 -33.88 -7.67 17.12
N GLN A 304 -33.57 -7.19 18.31
CA GLN A 304 -33.10 -5.81 18.51
C GLN A 304 -31.82 -5.54 17.73
N PHE A 305 -30.88 -6.50 17.73
CA PHE A 305 -29.64 -6.40 16.99
C PHE A 305 -29.85 -6.32 15.49
N GLU A 306 -30.76 -7.13 14.93
CA GLU A 306 -31.13 -7.04 13.52
C GLU A 306 -31.68 -5.65 13.17
N ASP A 307 -32.53 -5.08 14.04
CA ASP A 307 -33.05 -3.72 13.85
C ASP A 307 -31.94 -2.68 13.88
N VAL A 308 -30.98 -2.83 14.82
CA VAL A 308 -29.79 -1.96 14.92
C VAL A 308 -28.94 -2.07 13.65
N CYS A 309 -28.71 -3.27 13.13
CA CYS A 309 -27.95 -3.48 11.89
C CYS A 309 -28.54 -2.70 10.73
N LYS A 310 -29.87 -2.75 10.58
CA LYS A 310 -30.58 -2.01 9.54
C LYS A 310 -30.47 -0.51 9.74
N ILE A 311 -30.68 -0.03 10.97
CA ILE A 311 -30.56 1.39 11.31
C ILE A 311 -29.17 1.90 10.98
N LEU A 312 -28.12 1.16 11.35
CA LEU A 312 -26.75 1.57 11.10
C LEU A 312 -26.40 1.57 9.62
N GLU A 313 -26.79 0.54 8.89
CA GLU A 313 -26.51 0.47 7.44
C GLU A 313 -27.24 1.59 6.69
N ASP A 314 -28.49 1.84 7.02
CA ASP A 314 -29.27 2.93 6.44
C ASP A 314 -28.71 4.31 6.80
N HIS A 315 -28.19 4.46 8.02
CA HIS A 315 -27.63 5.74 8.49
C HIS A 315 -26.27 6.04 7.84
N TYR A 316 -25.35 5.07 7.84
CA TYR A 316 -24.01 5.25 7.29
C TYR A 316 -23.93 5.01 5.79
N ARG A 317 -24.97 4.45 5.18
CA ARG A 317 -25.01 4.14 3.74
C ARG A 317 -23.85 3.24 3.30
N ASP A 318 -23.48 2.30 4.17
CA ASP A 318 -22.44 1.33 3.91
C ASP A 318 -22.62 0.13 4.84
N MET A 319 -22.00 -1.00 4.50
CA MET A 319 -21.98 -2.16 5.39
C MET A 319 -21.26 -1.82 6.69
N GLN A 320 -21.70 -2.42 7.76
CA GLN A 320 -21.17 -2.15 9.10
C GLN A 320 -20.51 -3.37 9.72
N ASP A 321 -19.41 -3.11 10.42
CA ASP A 321 -18.71 -4.03 11.32
C ASP A 321 -19.02 -3.55 12.74
N MET A 322 -19.56 -4.43 13.55
CA MET A 322 -20.12 -4.07 14.86
C MET A 322 -19.61 -4.98 15.96
N GLU A 323 -19.43 -4.39 17.13
CA GLU A 323 -19.21 -5.12 18.38
C GLU A 323 -20.37 -4.85 19.31
N PHE A 324 -20.84 -5.89 19.99
CA PHE A 324 -21.95 -5.80 20.90
C PHE A 324 -21.77 -6.69 22.13
N THR A 325 -22.48 -6.38 23.18
CA THR A 325 -22.53 -7.17 24.40
C THR A 325 -23.99 -7.30 24.84
N VAL A 326 -24.33 -8.47 25.34
CA VAL A 326 -25.64 -8.75 25.95
C VAL A 326 -25.40 -8.95 27.46
N GLU A 327 -25.95 -8.05 28.27
CA GLU A 327 -25.88 -8.12 29.73
C GLU A 327 -27.28 -8.41 30.29
N HIS A 328 -27.46 -9.59 30.85
CA HIS A 328 -28.76 -10.05 31.36
C HIS A 328 -29.91 -9.85 30.37
N GLY A 329 -29.69 -10.32 29.13
CA GLY A 329 -30.66 -10.20 28.04
C GLY A 329 -30.75 -8.83 27.39
N LYS A 330 -30.06 -7.80 27.87
CA LYS A 330 -30.08 -6.44 27.34
C LYS A 330 -28.92 -6.21 26.38
N LEU A 331 -29.23 -5.76 25.16
CA LEU A 331 -28.25 -5.45 24.15
C LEU A 331 -27.59 -4.11 24.38
N TYR A 332 -26.25 -4.07 24.22
CA TYR A 332 -25.45 -2.86 24.19
C TYR A 332 -24.53 -2.86 22.97
N MET A 333 -24.49 -1.76 22.25
CA MET A 333 -23.58 -1.56 21.13
C MET A 333 -22.28 -0.93 21.64
N LEU A 334 -21.16 -1.59 21.36
CA LEU A 334 -19.85 -1.14 21.81
C LEU A 334 -19.07 -0.42 20.72
N GLN A 335 -19.28 -0.78 19.48
CA GLN A 335 -18.56 -0.19 18.35
C GLN A 335 -19.34 -0.44 17.04
N THR A 336 -19.27 0.51 16.15
CA THR A 336 -19.59 0.32 14.74
C THR A 336 -18.57 1.05 13.89
N ARG A 337 -18.33 0.51 12.71
CA ARG A 337 -17.51 1.16 11.69
C ARG A 337 -17.93 0.65 10.31
N ASN A 338 -17.56 1.39 9.28
CA ASN A 338 -17.67 0.87 7.92
C ASN A 338 -16.77 -0.36 7.82
N GLY A 339 -17.34 -1.49 7.44
CA GLY A 339 -16.65 -2.77 7.56
C GLY A 339 -15.46 -2.90 6.63
N LYS A 340 -14.36 -3.40 7.17
CA LYS A 340 -13.24 -3.84 6.33
C LYS A 340 -13.69 -5.05 5.54
N ARG A 341 -13.28 -5.11 4.30
CA ARG A 341 -13.74 -6.12 3.34
C ARG A 341 -12.64 -6.42 2.34
N THR A 342 -12.76 -7.58 1.70
CA THR A 342 -11.86 -7.91 0.58
C THR A 342 -12.12 -6.95 -0.59
N PRO A 343 -11.14 -6.76 -1.48
CA PRO A 343 -11.36 -5.94 -2.68
C PRO A 343 -12.54 -6.41 -3.54
N ALA A 344 -12.72 -7.71 -3.71
CA ALA A 344 -13.86 -8.27 -4.44
C ALA A 344 -15.19 -7.93 -3.75
N ALA A 345 -15.25 -8.07 -2.43
CA ALA A 345 -16.44 -7.70 -1.66
C ALA A 345 -16.73 -6.20 -1.74
N ALA A 346 -15.68 -5.36 -1.73
CA ALA A 346 -15.84 -3.90 -1.85
C ALA A 346 -16.54 -3.52 -3.15
N LEU A 347 -16.15 -4.12 -4.27
CA LEU A 347 -16.78 -3.87 -5.57
C LEU A 347 -18.22 -4.33 -5.59
N LYS A 348 -18.50 -5.54 -5.09
CA LYS A 348 -19.84 -6.07 -5.04
C LYS A 348 -20.76 -5.24 -4.17
N ILE A 349 -20.31 -4.89 -2.97
CA ILE A 349 -21.10 -4.08 -2.03
C ILE A 349 -21.40 -2.70 -2.60
N ALA A 350 -20.41 -2.04 -3.21
CA ALA A 350 -20.62 -0.73 -3.85
C ALA A 350 -21.69 -0.81 -4.95
N CYS A 351 -21.62 -1.80 -5.82
CA CYS A 351 -22.61 -2.02 -6.86
C CYS A 351 -24.00 -2.31 -6.28
N ASP A 352 -24.08 -3.19 -5.27
CA ASP A 352 -25.35 -3.55 -4.64
C ASP A 352 -25.99 -2.35 -3.93
N LEU A 353 -25.20 -1.51 -3.26
CA LEU A 353 -25.71 -0.30 -2.61
C LEU A 353 -26.27 0.72 -3.61
N VAL A 354 -25.68 0.83 -4.79
CA VAL A 354 -26.21 1.65 -5.88
C VAL A 354 -27.54 1.06 -6.37
N ASP A 355 -27.58 -0.25 -6.60
CA ASP A 355 -28.79 -0.94 -7.07
C ASP A 355 -29.94 -0.85 -6.05
N GLU A 356 -29.63 -0.83 -4.78
CA GLU A 356 -30.59 -0.65 -3.67
C GLU A 356 -31.05 0.81 -3.48
N GLY A 357 -30.44 1.74 -4.21
CA GLY A 357 -30.76 3.16 -4.08
C GLY A 357 -30.22 3.85 -2.83
N MET A 358 -29.29 3.19 -2.11
CA MET A 358 -28.68 3.73 -0.88
C MET A 358 -27.61 4.78 -1.18
N ILE A 359 -26.88 4.61 -2.27
CA ILE A 359 -25.82 5.52 -2.69
C ILE A 359 -25.90 5.77 -4.19
N ASP A 360 -25.29 6.85 -4.66
CA ASP A 360 -25.14 7.12 -6.09
C ASP A 360 -23.80 6.56 -6.62
N GLU A 361 -23.60 6.68 -7.93
CA GLU A 361 -22.38 6.23 -8.60
C GLU A 361 -21.13 6.93 -8.08
N LYS A 362 -21.22 8.23 -7.77
CA LYS A 362 -20.11 9.01 -7.23
C LYS A 362 -19.66 8.47 -5.89
N LYS A 363 -20.61 8.19 -5.00
CA LYS A 363 -20.32 7.62 -3.68
C LYS A 363 -19.72 6.23 -3.81
N ALA A 364 -20.22 5.41 -4.73
CA ALA A 364 -19.68 4.07 -4.98
C ALA A 364 -18.21 4.13 -5.40
N VAL A 365 -17.87 5.02 -6.31
CA VAL A 365 -16.47 5.25 -6.74
C VAL A 365 -15.61 5.73 -5.57
N ALA A 366 -16.13 6.65 -4.76
CA ALA A 366 -15.39 7.21 -3.63
C ALA A 366 -15.14 6.22 -2.50
N MET A 367 -15.97 5.19 -2.36
CA MET A 367 -15.85 4.18 -1.30
C MET A 367 -14.67 3.21 -1.48
N ILE A 368 -14.20 3.02 -2.70
CA ILE A 368 -13.24 1.97 -3.01
C ILE A 368 -11.83 2.49 -2.86
N GLU A 369 -11.01 1.77 -2.09
CA GLU A 369 -9.59 2.08 -1.97
C GLU A 369 -8.87 1.72 -3.28
N PRO A 370 -8.30 2.71 -3.99
CA PRO A 370 -7.69 2.45 -5.31
C PRO A 370 -6.61 1.37 -5.30
N ARG A 371 -5.76 1.35 -4.28
CA ARG A 371 -4.67 0.37 -4.19
C ARG A 371 -5.18 -1.06 -4.03
N SER A 372 -6.37 -1.24 -3.49
CA SER A 372 -6.97 -2.56 -3.31
C SER A 372 -7.27 -3.26 -4.63
N LEU A 373 -7.42 -2.51 -5.73
CA LEU A 373 -7.65 -3.07 -7.06
C LEU A 373 -6.48 -3.91 -7.54
N ASP A 374 -5.27 -3.62 -7.06
CA ASP A 374 -4.07 -4.34 -7.44
C ASP A 374 -4.18 -5.85 -7.17
N THR A 375 -4.75 -6.21 -6.02
CA THR A 375 -4.92 -7.61 -5.66
C THR A 375 -5.87 -8.37 -6.58
N LEU A 376 -6.83 -7.68 -7.20
CA LEU A 376 -7.79 -8.28 -8.13
C LEU A 376 -7.18 -8.59 -9.50
N LEU A 377 -6.08 -7.95 -9.84
CA LEU A 377 -5.41 -8.07 -11.14
C LEU A 377 -4.37 -9.18 -11.15
N HIS A 378 -4.07 -9.79 -9.99
CA HIS A 378 -3.04 -10.81 -9.82
C HIS A 378 -3.63 -12.10 -9.24
N PRO A 379 -2.98 -13.26 -9.48
CA PRO A 379 -3.39 -14.53 -8.86
C PRO A 379 -3.34 -14.44 -7.33
N GLN A 380 -4.20 -15.21 -6.67
CA GLN A 380 -4.33 -15.31 -5.21
C GLN A 380 -4.21 -16.75 -4.77
N PHE A 381 -3.82 -16.98 -3.51
CA PHE A 381 -3.84 -18.33 -2.95
C PHE A 381 -5.25 -18.74 -2.54
N ASP A 382 -5.51 -20.05 -2.57
CA ASP A 382 -6.68 -20.65 -1.96
C ASP A 382 -6.64 -20.36 -0.45
N THR A 383 -7.61 -19.61 0.06
CA THR A 383 -7.64 -19.14 1.44
C THR A 383 -7.72 -20.25 2.48
N GLU A 384 -8.43 -21.32 2.17
CA GLU A 384 -8.60 -22.45 3.10
C GLU A 384 -7.28 -23.23 3.27
N VAL A 385 -6.55 -23.45 2.20
CA VAL A 385 -5.25 -24.13 2.26
C VAL A 385 -4.22 -23.22 2.90
N LEU A 386 -4.26 -21.91 2.60
CA LEU A 386 -3.32 -20.93 3.13
C LEU A 386 -3.39 -20.83 4.66
N LYS A 387 -4.58 -20.86 5.23
CA LYS A 387 -4.79 -20.83 6.69
C LYS A 387 -4.13 -21.99 7.42
N LYS A 388 -4.00 -23.13 6.75
CA LYS A 388 -3.42 -24.34 7.30
C LYS A 388 -1.91 -24.46 7.04
N THR A 389 -1.33 -23.55 6.26
CA THR A 389 0.07 -23.61 5.85
C THR A 389 0.90 -22.64 6.69
N PRO A 390 1.94 -23.12 7.38
CA PRO A 390 2.79 -22.25 8.19
C PRO A 390 3.68 -21.37 7.32
N VAL A 391 3.90 -20.14 7.76
CA VAL A 391 4.85 -19.21 7.15
C VAL A 391 6.27 -19.62 7.56
N ILE A 392 7.14 -19.91 6.60
CA ILE A 392 8.52 -20.29 6.83
C ILE A 392 9.51 -19.12 6.70
N GLY A 393 9.08 -18.00 6.13
CA GLY A 393 9.89 -16.80 5.99
C GLY A 393 9.04 -15.62 5.59
N LYS A 394 9.58 -14.44 5.81
CA LYS A 394 8.94 -13.17 5.44
C LYS A 394 9.99 -12.19 4.97
N ALA A 395 9.71 -11.54 3.85
CA ALA A 395 10.57 -10.51 3.27
C ALA A 395 9.71 -9.41 2.63
N LEU A 396 10.30 -8.58 1.78
CA LEU A 396 9.58 -7.45 1.20
C LEU A 396 8.55 -7.88 0.15
N PRO A 397 7.30 -7.43 0.27
CA PRO A 397 6.27 -7.64 -0.76
C PRO A 397 6.54 -6.72 -1.96
N ALA A 398 7.49 -7.12 -2.80
CA ALA A 398 8.03 -6.28 -3.85
C ALA A 398 7.14 -6.16 -5.09
N SER A 399 6.39 -7.21 -5.42
CA SER A 399 5.41 -7.19 -6.50
C SER A 399 4.27 -8.14 -6.15
N PRO A 400 3.02 -7.69 -6.23
CA PRO A 400 1.87 -8.45 -5.71
C PRO A 400 1.57 -9.73 -6.46
N GLY A 401 0.76 -10.59 -5.83
CA GLY A 401 0.28 -11.83 -6.37
C GLY A 401 0.80 -13.05 -5.64
N ALA A 402 0.17 -14.17 -5.91
CA ALA A 402 0.53 -15.48 -5.37
C ALA A 402 1.26 -16.30 -6.42
N ALA A 403 2.34 -16.94 -6.04
CA ALA A 403 3.08 -17.83 -6.92
C ALA A 403 3.37 -19.16 -6.25
N CYS A 404 3.19 -20.23 -6.99
CA CYS A 404 3.49 -21.58 -6.57
C CYS A 404 4.25 -22.27 -7.70
N GLY A 405 5.38 -22.87 -7.40
CA GLY A 405 6.16 -23.58 -8.41
C GLY A 405 7.34 -24.33 -7.83
N LYS A 406 8.00 -25.06 -8.70
CA LYS A 406 9.24 -25.76 -8.38
C LYS A 406 10.41 -24.80 -8.40
N ILE A 407 11.30 -24.93 -7.45
CA ILE A 407 12.47 -24.04 -7.31
C ILE A 407 13.43 -24.26 -8.45
N VAL A 408 13.85 -23.17 -9.10
CA VAL A 408 14.98 -23.13 -10.03
C VAL A 408 15.90 -21.97 -9.64
N PHE A 409 17.18 -22.08 -9.96
CA PHE A 409 18.20 -21.15 -9.54
C PHE A 409 18.85 -20.33 -10.64
N SER A 410 18.45 -20.54 -11.88
CA SER A 410 18.95 -19.77 -13.02
C SER A 410 17.85 -19.43 -14.02
N ALA A 411 18.07 -18.35 -14.78
CA ALA A 411 17.14 -17.96 -15.84
C ALA A 411 17.04 -19.04 -16.92
N GLU A 412 18.14 -19.70 -17.23
CA GLU A 412 18.19 -20.78 -18.21
C GLU A 412 17.32 -21.97 -17.77
N ASP A 413 17.45 -22.39 -16.53
CA ASP A 413 16.65 -23.47 -15.96
C ASP A 413 15.16 -23.09 -15.91
N ALA A 414 14.84 -21.84 -15.58
CA ALA A 414 13.46 -21.38 -15.58
C ALA A 414 12.83 -21.50 -16.97
N LYS A 415 13.53 -21.09 -18.02
CA LYS A 415 13.07 -21.23 -19.40
C LYS A 415 12.91 -22.70 -19.80
N ALA A 416 13.91 -23.51 -19.52
CA ALA A 416 13.91 -24.93 -19.87
C ALA A 416 12.78 -25.70 -19.19
N TRP A 417 12.54 -25.44 -17.92
CA TRP A 417 11.48 -26.12 -17.15
C TRP A 417 10.10 -25.67 -17.59
N LYS A 418 9.93 -24.38 -17.92
CA LYS A 418 8.65 -23.89 -18.47
C LYS A 418 8.33 -24.55 -19.81
N GLU A 419 9.33 -24.72 -20.68
CA GLU A 419 9.16 -25.39 -21.98
C GLU A 419 8.71 -26.84 -21.80
N ARG A 420 9.06 -27.48 -20.70
CA ARG A 420 8.58 -28.82 -20.33
C ARG A 420 7.18 -28.82 -19.70
N GLY A 421 6.56 -27.66 -19.55
CA GLY A 421 5.23 -27.50 -18.97
C GLY A 421 5.20 -27.41 -17.47
N GLU A 422 6.35 -27.21 -16.81
CA GLU A 422 6.43 -27.06 -15.36
C GLU A 422 6.31 -25.62 -14.91
N LYS A 423 5.64 -25.40 -13.76
CA LYS A 423 5.57 -24.12 -13.11
C LYS A 423 6.78 -23.98 -12.19
N VAL A 424 7.47 -22.86 -12.27
CA VAL A 424 8.72 -22.63 -11.52
C VAL A 424 8.69 -21.31 -10.76
N VAL A 425 9.43 -21.29 -9.65
CA VAL A 425 9.75 -20.09 -8.87
C VAL A 425 11.26 -19.90 -8.99
N LEU A 426 11.67 -18.75 -9.51
CA LEU A 426 13.08 -18.41 -9.67
C LEU A 426 13.61 -17.85 -8.35
N VAL A 427 14.60 -18.54 -7.77
CA VAL A 427 15.25 -18.13 -6.52
C VAL A 427 16.70 -17.74 -6.82
N ARG A 428 17.01 -16.47 -6.59
CA ARG A 428 18.34 -15.92 -6.87
C ARG A 428 18.86 -15.17 -5.66
N LEU A 429 20.18 -15.04 -5.59
CA LEU A 429 20.80 -14.11 -4.63
C LEU A 429 20.34 -12.68 -4.94
N GLU A 430 20.42 -12.30 -6.20
CA GLU A 430 19.88 -11.08 -6.79
C GLU A 430 19.68 -11.31 -8.29
N THR A 431 18.86 -10.50 -8.96
CA THR A 431 18.67 -10.60 -10.40
C THR A 431 19.41 -9.49 -11.14
N SER A 432 19.71 -9.74 -12.40
CA SER A 432 20.33 -8.80 -13.33
C SER A 432 19.53 -8.76 -14.64
N PRO A 433 19.82 -7.82 -15.55
CA PRO A 433 19.12 -7.76 -16.86
C PRO A 433 19.19 -9.08 -17.64
N GLU A 434 20.20 -9.91 -17.42
CA GLU A 434 20.37 -11.21 -18.07
C GLU A 434 19.30 -12.21 -17.60
N ASP A 435 18.69 -12.00 -16.46
CA ASP A 435 17.68 -12.89 -15.88
C ASP A 435 16.26 -12.62 -16.41
N ILE A 436 16.03 -11.59 -17.20
CA ILE A 436 14.69 -11.15 -17.63
C ILE A 436 13.88 -12.27 -18.27
N GLU A 437 14.48 -13.04 -19.17
CA GLU A 437 13.78 -14.14 -19.85
C GLU A 437 13.38 -15.25 -18.86
N GLY A 438 14.24 -15.53 -17.89
CA GLY A 438 13.93 -16.47 -16.82
C GLY A 438 12.86 -15.96 -15.86
N MET A 439 12.86 -14.66 -15.60
CA MET A 439 11.82 -14.02 -14.80
C MET A 439 10.45 -14.11 -15.48
N LYS A 440 10.41 -13.87 -16.80
CA LYS A 440 9.18 -14.04 -17.60
C LYS A 440 8.66 -15.47 -17.58
N ALA A 441 9.56 -16.43 -17.59
CA ALA A 441 9.20 -17.86 -17.57
C ALA A 441 8.69 -18.34 -16.21
N SER A 442 9.00 -17.63 -15.13
CA SER A 442 8.68 -18.04 -13.77
C SER A 442 7.29 -17.58 -13.35
N GLN A 443 6.69 -18.30 -12.40
CA GLN A 443 5.45 -17.86 -11.74
C GLN A 443 5.71 -16.72 -10.78
N GLY A 444 6.86 -16.73 -10.11
CA GLY A 444 7.29 -15.70 -9.20
C GLY A 444 8.80 -15.71 -8.99
N ILE A 445 9.29 -14.63 -8.38
CA ILE A 445 10.71 -14.42 -8.12
C ILE A 445 10.93 -14.21 -6.63
N LEU A 446 11.93 -14.89 -6.08
CA LEU A 446 12.36 -14.75 -4.70
C LEU A 446 13.85 -14.39 -4.70
N THR A 447 14.22 -13.30 -4.05
CA THR A 447 15.63 -12.91 -3.94
C THR A 447 16.06 -12.81 -2.48
N VAL A 448 17.34 -13.11 -2.24
CA VAL A 448 17.96 -12.98 -0.90
C VAL A 448 18.30 -11.52 -0.61
N ARG A 449 18.75 -10.79 -1.62
CA ARG A 449 19.13 -9.37 -1.55
C ARG A 449 18.21 -8.51 -2.40
N GLY A 450 18.15 -7.25 -2.05
CA GLY A 450 17.41 -6.24 -2.81
C GLY A 450 16.23 -5.67 -2.04
N GLY A 451 15.97 -4.39 -2.30
CA GLY A 451 14.82 -3.66 -1.74
C GLY A 451 13.71 -3.48 -2.77
N MET A 452 12.79 -2.58 -2.48
CA MET A 452 11.66 -2.26 -3.35
C MET A 452 12.06 -1.63 -4.69
N THR A 453 13.25 -1.11 -4.78
CA THR A 453 13.80 -0.48 -6.00
C THR A 453 14.85 -1.34 -6.69
N SER A 454 15.07 -2.57 -6.23
CA SER A 454 16.01 -3.52 -6.85
C SER A 454 15.55 -3.90 -8.25
N HIS A 455 16.48 -4.39 -9.08
CA HIS A 455 16.18 -4.88 -10.42
C HIS A 455 15.04 -5.90 -10.40
N ALA A 456 15.09 -6.88 -9.49
CA ALA A 456 14.06 -7.91 -9.38
C ALA A 456 12.67 -7.30 -9.10
N ALA A 457 12.59 -6.37 -8.14
CA ALA A 457 11.34 -5.72 -7.76
C ALA A 457 10.76 -4.89 -8.91
N VAL A 458 11.56 -4.06 -9.54
CA VAL A 458 11.14 -3.18 -10.64
C VAL A 458 10.68 -3.97 -11.85
N VAL A 459 11.47 -4.94 -12.28
CA VAL A 459 11.15 -5.76 -13.46
C VAL A 459 9.93 -6.65 -13.21
N ALA A 460 9.83 -7.25 -12.03
CA ALA A 460 8.68 -8.08 -11.68
C ALA A 460 7.38 -7.28 -11.69
N ARG A 461 7.38 -6.06 -11.13
CA ARG A 461 6.21 -5.17 -11.19
C ARG A 461 5.83 -4.82 -12.63
N GLY A 462 6.82 -4.51 -13.46
CA GLY A 462 6.59 -4.23 -14.86
C GLY A 462 6.00 -5.40 -15.62
N MET A 463 6.34 -6.63 -15.26
CA MET A 463 5.83 -7.86 -15.87
C MET A 463 4.50 -8.33 -15.25
N GLY A 464 4.09 -7.76 -14.13
CA GLY A 464 2.95 -8.27 -13.35
C GLY A 464 3.22 -9.61 -12.69
N LYS A 465 4.49 -9.93 -12.41
CA LYS A 465 4.90 -11.18 -11.74
C LYS A 465 5.04 -10.97 -10.23
N CYS A 466 4.66 -11.98 -9.47
CA CYS A 466 4.88 -12.03 -8.03
C CYS A 466 6.37 -11.92 -7.70
N CYS A 467 6.73 -11.08 -6.75
CA CYS A 467 8.11 -10.97 -6.29
C CYS A 467 8.15 -10.73 -4.79
N VAL A 468 8.97 -11.54 -4.11
CA VAL A 468 9.36 -11.36 -2.72
C VAL A 468 10.86 -11.13 -2.73
N SER A 469 11.31 -9.98 -2.25
CA SER A 469 12.73 -9.61 -2.32
C SER A 469 13.33 -9.37 -0.94
N GLY A 470 14.66 -9.52 -0.86
CA GLY A 470 15.38 -9.19 0.36
C GLY A 470 15.20 -10.19 1.50
N CYS A 471 14.98 -11.46 1.22
CA CYS A 471 14.88 -12.48 2.25
C CYS A 471 16.28 -12.86 2.80
N GLY A 472 16.78 -12.06 3.74
CA GLY A 472 18.09 -12.25 4.36
C GLY A 472 18.23 -13.52 5.22
N ASP A 473 17.13 -14.15 5.58
CA ASP A 473 17.13 -15.40 6.35
C ASP A 473 17.51 -16.62 5.50
N ILE A 474 17.48 -16.47 4.17
CA ILE A 474 17.89 -17.53 3.25
C ILE A 474 19.43 -17.61 3.21
N LYS A 475 19.95 -18.83 3.42
CA LYS A 475 21.34 -19.15 3.19
C LYS A 475 21.48 -19.80 1.81
N MET A 476 21.90 -19.00 0.83
CA MET A 476 21.97 -19.41 -0.57
C MET A 476 23.25 -20.15 -0.91
N ASP A 477 23.13 -21.24 -1.67
CA ASP A 477 24.22 -21.97 -2.32
C ASP A 477 23.82 -22.20 -3.78
N GLU A 478 24.06 -21.21 -4.63
CA GLU A 478 23.69 -21.27 -6.05
C GLU A 478 24.43 -22.35 -6.84
N GLU A 479 25.67 -22.63 -6.45
CA GLU A 479 26.50 -23.64 -7.14
C GLU A 479 25.91 -25.05 -6.99
N ASN A 480 25.45 -25.38 -5.80
CA ASN A 480 24.85 -26.67 -5.50
C ASN A 480 23.33 -26.68 -5.68
N LYS A 481 22.77 -25.58 -6.20
CA LYS A 481 21.34 -25.43 -6.46
C LYS A 481 20.48 -25.79 -5.24
N GLN A 482 20.79 -25.12 -4.12
CA GLN A 482 20.07 -25.31 -2.86
C GLN A 482 20.11 -24.06 -2.00
N PHE A 483 19.19 -23.96 -1.05
CA PHE A 483 19.23 -22.96 0.00
C PHE A 483 18.64 -23.51 1.30
N GLU A 484 18.99 -22.89 2.41
CA GLU A 484 18.45 -23.22 3.73
C GLU A 484 17.54 -22.08 4.21
N LEU A 485 16.35 -22.42 4.67
CA LEU A 485 15.39 -21.50 5.26
C LEU A 485 14.61 -22.22 6.35
N ALA A 486 14.44 -21.59 7.51
CA ALA A 486 13.70 -22.15 8.65
C ALA A 486 14.15 -23.57 9.06
N GLY A 487 15.46 -23.82 8.96
CA GLY A 487 16.05 -25.11 9.36
C GLY A 487 15.89 -26.24 8.35
N LYS A 488 15.33 -25.96 7.17
CA LYS A 488 15.18 -26.95 6.10
C LYS A 488 16.02 -26.56 4.88
N VAL A 489 16.61 -27.56 4.22
CA VAL A 489 17.32 -27.38 2.96
C VAL A 489 16.37 -27.62 1.80
N TYR A 490 16.27 -26.65 0.88
CA TYR A 490 15.48 -26.72 -0.33
C TYR A 490 16.37 -26.92 -1.54
N HIS A 491 16.02 -27.88 -2.36
CA HIS A 491 16.76 -28.23 -3.58
C HIS A 491 15.99 -27.82 -4.83
N GLU A 492 16.68 -27.74 -5.96
CA GLU A 492 16.04 -27.56 -7.25
C GLU A 492 14.96 -28.62 -7.47
N GLY A 493 13.78 -28.17 -7.87
CA GLY A 493 12.61 -29.02 -8.08
C GLY A 493 11.70 -29.17 -6.88
N ASP A 494 12.10 -28.75 -5.69
CA ASP A 494 11.20 -28.72 -4.53
C ASP A 494 10.12 -27.66 -4.74
N TRP A 495 8.90 -27.91 -4.23
CA TRP A 495 7.80 -26.97 -4.31
C TRP A 495 7.94 -25.85 -3.29
N LEU A 496 7.69 -24.64 -3.76
CA LEU A 496 7.71 -23.44 -2.93
C LEU A 496 6.56 -22.51 -3.32
N SER A 497 5.97 -21.86 -2.33
CA SER A 497 4.92 -20.87 -2.56
C SER A 497 5.33 -19.54 -1.94
N ILE A 498 5.15 -18.44 -2.67
CA ILE A 498 5.47 -17.09 -2.22
C ILE A 498 4.29 -16.15 -2.45
N ASP A 499 4.10 -15.22 -1.52
CA ASP A 499 3.04 -14.22 -1.58
C ASP A 499 3.67 -12.83 -1.73
N GLY A 500 3.61 -12.31 -2.94
CA GLY A 500 4.15 -10.99 -3.26
C GLY A 500 3.36 -9.83 -2.66
N SER A 501 2.15 -10.07 -2.17
CA SER A 501 1.32 -9.05 -1.52
C SER A 501 1.65 -8.89 -0.03
N THR A 502 2.05 -9.97 0.64
CA THR A 502 2.39 -9.97 2.07
C THR A 502 3.88 -10.12 2.35
N GLY A 503 4.64 -10.66 1.41
CA GLY A 503 6.05 -11.03 1.59
C GLY A 503 6.25 -12.38 2.25
N ASN A 504 5.20 -13.15 2.48
CA ASN A 504 5.28 -14.46 3.13
C ASN A 504 5.79 -15.55 2.19
N ILE A 505 6.55 -16.48 2.74
CA ILE A 505 7.06 -17.65 2.04
C ILE A 505 6.51 -18.90 2.73
N TYR A 506 6.04 -19.87 1.93
CA TYR A 506 5.41 -21.10 2.40
C TYR A 506 6.11 -22.33 1.83
N ASP A 507 6.23 -23.38 2.65
CA ASP A 507 6.75 -24.67 2.21
C ASP A 507 5.70 -25.41 1.37
N GLY A 508 6.13 -25.97 0.26
CA GLY A 508 5.28 -26.81 -0.58
C GLY A 508 4.41 -26.04 -1.56
N ALA A 509 3.45 -26.74 -2.14
CA ALA A 509 2.55 -26.21 -3.15
C ALA A 509 1.22 -25.77 -2.52
N VAL A 510 1.01 -24.46 -2.45
CA VAL A 510 -0.29 -23.89 -2.07
C VAL A 510 -1.03 -23.56 -3.37
N PRO A 511 -2.22 -24.09 -3.61
CA PRO A 511 -2.98 -23.81 -4.83
C PRO A 511 -3.28 -22.32 -5.02
N THR A 512 -3.21 -21.87 -6.25
CA THR A 512 -3.52 -20.48 -6.63
C THR A 512 -4.81 -20.41 -7.44
N VAL A 513 -5.51 -19.28 -7.32
CA VAL A 513 -6.71 -18.96 -8.11
C VAL A 513 -6.34 -17.78 -9.00
N ASP A 514 -6.63 -17.90 -10.29
CA ASP A 514 -6.35 -16.84 -11.26
C ASP A 514 -7.16 -15.58 -10.95
N ALA A 515 -6.62 -14.42 -11.35
CA ALA A 515 -7.31 -13.15 -11.21
C ALA A 515 -8.63 -13.20 -11.99
N SER A 516 -9.75 -12.97 -11.30
CA SER A 516 -11.05 -12.84 -11.96
C SER A 516 -11.53 -11.39 -11.83
N ILE A 517 -11.62 -10.72 -12.96
CA ILE A 517 -12.21 -9.39 -13.06
C ILE A 517 -13.69 -9.59 -13.37
N GLY A 518 -14.55 -9.48 -12.35
CA GLY A 518 -15.99 -9.66 -12.49
C GLY A 518 -16.69 -8.47 -13.13
N GLY A 519 -18.01 -8.61 -13.32
CA GLY A 519 -18.87 -7.55 -13.89
C GLY A 519 -18.89 -6.28 -13.02
N GLU A 520 -18.76 -6.42 -11.72
CA GLU A 520 -18.72 -5.31 -10.76
C GLU A 520 -17.50 -4.42 -10.99
N PHE A 521 -16.34 -5.01 -11.29
CA PHE A 521 -15.14 -4.26 -11.63
C PHE A 521 -15.40 -3.36 -12.85
N GLY A 522 -15.97 -3.93 -13.91
CA GLY A 522 -16.33 -3.19 -15.13
C GLY A 522 -17.30 -2.04 -14.87
N ARG A 523 -18.30 -2.28 -14.03
CA ARG A 523 -19.29 -1.24 -13.65
C ARG A 523 -18.61 -0.07 -12.93
N VAL A 524 -17.81 -0.37 -11.91
CA VAL A 524 -17.12 0.66 -11.13
C VAL A 524 -16.14 1.44 -11.99
N MET A 525 -15.38 0.76 -12.84
CA MET A 525 -14.44 1.43 -13.73
C MET A 525 -15.14 2.26 -14.79
N GLY A 526 -16.30 1.84 -15.25
CA GLY A 526 -17.17 2.64 -16.12
C GLY A 526 -17.62 3.94 -15.47
N TRP A 527 -18.02 3.87 -14.20
CA TRP A 527 -18.35 5.06 -13.43
C TRP A 527 -17.13 5.96 -13.23
N ALA A 528 -15.96 5.37 -12.92
CA ALA A 528 -14.72 6.11 -12.78
C ALA A 528 -14.41 6.91 -14.06
N ASP A 529 -14.50 6.29 -15.21
CA ASP A 529 -14.27 6.95 -16.51
C ASP A 529 -15.25 8.08 -16.77
N LYS A 530 -16.49 7.95 -16.31
CA LYS A 530 -17.52 8.96 -16.45
C LYS A 530 -17.21 10.26 -15.69
N TYR A 531 -16.59 10.14 -14.51
CA TYR A 531 -16.36 11.27 -13.62
C TYR A 531 -14.94 11.83 -13.63
N ARG A 532 -13.93 11.08 -14.06
CA ARG A 532 -12.56 11.57 -14.11
C ARG A 532 -12.36 12.62 -15.20
N ARG A 533 -11.51 13.59 -14.93
CA ARG A 533 -11.02 14.56 -15.92
C ARG A 533 -9.70 14.10 -16.51
N LEU A 534 -8.77 13.63 -15.66
CA LEU A 534 -7.46 13.18 -16.10
C LEU A 534 -7.56 12.00 -17.06
N GLY A 535 -6.80 12.07 -18.16
CA GLY A 535 -6.50 10.91 -18.97
C GLY A 535 -5.56 9.99 -18.23
N VAL A 536 -5.59 8.71 -18.56
CA VAL A 536 -4.67 7.70 -18.00
C VAL A 536 -4.00 6.97 -19.14
N ARG A 537 -2.68 7.12 -19.21
CA ARG A 537 -1.81 6.43 -20.16
C ARG A 537 -0.95 5.41 -19.42
N THR A 538 -0.19 4.64 -20.16
CA THR A 538 0.72 3.64 -19.60
C THR A 538 2.15 3.87 -20.01
N ASN A 539 3.07 3.39 -19.18
CA ASN A 539 4.49 3.27 -19.50
C ASN A 539 4.70 1.86 -20.03
N ALA A 540 5.01 1.72 -21.31
CA ALA A 540 5.19 0.41 -21.95
C ALA A 540 6.19 0.49 -23.07
N ASP A 541 7.03 -0.52 -23.20
CA ASP A 541 8.17 -0.56 -24.10
C ASP A 541 8.07 -1.71 -25.10
N ASN A 542 7.04 -2.54 -25.01
CA ASN A 542 6.82 -3.70 -25.88
C ASN A 542 5.33 -3.91 -26.17
N PRO A 543 4.98 -4.65 -27.23
CA PRO A 543 3.59 -4.88 -27.62
C PRO A 543 2.77 -5.63 -26.57
N HIS A 544 3.37 -6.58 -25.85
CA HIS A 544 2.68 -7.37 -24.82
C HIS A 544 2.16 -6.48 -23.69
N ASP A 545 3.03 -5.66 -23.11
CA ASP A 545 2.68 -4.74 -22.05
C ASP A 545 1.67 -3.69 -22.52
N THR A 546 1.81 -3.24 -23.75
CA THR A 546 0.88 -2.28 -24.36
C THR A 546 -0.51 -2.86 -24.48
N ALA A 547 -0.64 -4.09 -25.00
CA ALA A 547 -1.91 -4.79 -25.12
C ALA A 547 -2.56 -5.01 -23.74
N GLN A 548 -1.77 -5.39 -22.76
CA GLN A 548 -2.21 -5.58 -21.39
C GLN A 548 -2.77 -4.28 -20.80
N ALA A 549 -2.06 -3.17 -20.99
CA ALA A 549 -2.48 -1.87 -20.48
C ALA A 549 -3.75 -1.36 -21.19
N VAL A 550 -3.85 -1.55 -22.50
CA VAL A 550 -5.06 -1.20 -23.26
C VAL A 550 -6.27 -1.99 -22.74
N LYS A 551 -6.07 -3.26 -22.43
CA LYS A 551 -7.11 -4.10 -21.80
C LYS A 551 -7.55 -3.54 -20.45
N PHE A 552 -6.64 -2.97 -19.66
CA PHE A 552 -6.96 -2.31 -18.39
C PHE A 552 -7.53 -0.90 -18.55
N GLY A 553 -7.65 -0.40 -19.78
CA GLY A 553 -8.26 0.88 -20.07
C GLY A 553 -7.28 2.04 -20.28
N ALA A 554 -6.01 1.77 -20.57
CA ALA A 554 -5.06 2.80 -20.93
C ALA A 554 -5.46 3.50 -22.23
N GLU A 555 -5.37 4.83 -22.24
CA GLU A 555 -5.77 5.66 -23.39
C GLU A 555 -4.63 5.93 -24.36
N GLY A 556 -3.45 5.42 -24.07
CA GLY A 556 -2.26 5.57 -24.89
C GLY A 556 -1.03 5.21 -24.09
N ILE A 557 0.14 5.42 -24.71
CA ILE A 557 1.42 5.31 -24.02
C ILE A 557 1.94 6.72 -23.71
N GLY A 558 2.16 7.00 -22.42
CA GLY A 558 2.75 8.24 -21.97
C GLY A 558 4.28 8.21 -21.93
N LEU A 559 4.86 7.01 -21.90
CA LEU A 559 6.31 6.83 -21.93
C LEU A 559 6.65 5.49 -22.58
N CYS A 560 7.29 5.56 -23.75
CA CYS A 560 7.97 4.43 -24.38
C CYS A 560 9.48 4.69 -24.32
N ARG A 561 10.19 3.89 -23.54
CA ARG A 561 11.64 4.01 -23.33
C ARG A 561 12.36 3.20 -24.39
N THR A 562 12.95 3.87 -25.36
CA THR A 562 13.58 3.23 -26.52
C THR A 562 14.81 2.40 -26.18
N GLU A 563 15.51 2.71 -25.09
CA GLU A 563 16.64 1.91 -24.61
C GLU A 563 16.29 0.47 -24.30
N HIS A 564 15.08 0.20 -23.86
CA HIS A 564 14.64 -1.17 -23.55
C HIS A 564 14.50 -2.04 -24.81
N MET A 565 14.35 -1.42 -25.96
CA MET A 565 14.31 -2.12 -27.24
C MET A 565 15.68 -2.62 -27.69
N PHE A 566 16.77 -2.13 -27.07
CA PHE A 566 18.14 -2.40 -27.47
C PHE A 566 18.80 -3.57 -26.75
N PHE A 567 18.21 -4.08 -25.69
CA PHE A 567 18.81 -5.13 -24.88
C PHE A 567 18.62 -6.56 -25.43
N GLU A 568 17.86 -6.73 -26.48
CA GLU A 568 17.67 -8.05 -27.08
C GLU A 568 18.95 -8.54 -27.77
N ALA A 569 19.21 -9.85 -27.67
CA ALA A 569 20.49 -10.46 -28.10
C ALA A 569 20.83 -10.21 -29.60
N ASP A 570 19.83 -10.11 -30.45
CA ASP A 570 20.03 -9.84 -31.89
C ASP A 570 20.38 -8.38 -32.19
N ARG A 571 20.15 -7.47 -31.25
CA ARG A 571 20.37 -6.01 -31.43
C ARG A 571 21.61 -5.49 -30.74
N ILE A 572 22.04 -6.13 -29.66
CA ILE A 572 23.18 -5.72 -28.88
C ILE A 572 24.45 -5.53 -29.73
N PRO A 573 24.79 -6.41 -30.67
CA PRO A 573 25.98 -6.21 -31.52
C PRO A 573 25.98 -4.89 -32.29
N ALA A 574 24.86 -4.52 -32.88
CA ALA A 574 24.74 -3.27 -33.65
C ALA A 574 24.82 -2.02 -32.75
N ILE A 575 24.27 -2.10 -31.55
CA ILE A 575 24.32 -1.00 -30.58
C ILE A 575 25.76 -0.79 -30.09
N ARG A 576 26.45 -1.87 -29.77
CA ARG A 576 27.85 -1.82 -29.36
C ARG A 576 28.74 -1.27 -30.47
N GLU A 577 28.47 -1.64 -31.71
CA GLU A 577 29.15 -1.08 -32.90
C GLU A 577 28.89 0.43 -33.00
N MET A 578 27.66 0.88 -32.80
CA MET A 578 27.29 2.29 -32.82
C MET A 578 28.04 3.06 -31.73
N ILE A 579 28.07 2.55 -30.51
CA ILE A 579 28.70 3.18 -29.36
C ILE A 579 30.23 3.31 -29.54
N CYS A 580 30.87 2.28 -30.10
CA CYS A 580 32.32 2.22 -30.29
C CYS A 580 32.78 2.84 -31.61
N SER A 581 31.90 3.49 -32.36
CA SER A 581 32.26 4.16 -33.61
C SER A 581 33.05 5.44 -33.36
N ASP A 582 34.09 5.67 -34.16
CA ASP A 582 34.96 6.83 -34.09
C ASP A 582 34.50 7.98 -34.98
N THR A 583 33.79 7.67 -36.04
CA THR A 583 33.36 8.62 -37.07
C THR A 583 31.86 8.61 -37.24
N VAL A 584 31.32 9.70 -37.78
CA VAL A 584 29.88 9.83 -38.10
C VAL A 584 29.49 8.72 -39.10
N GLU A 585 30.29 8.46 -40.10
CA GLU A 585 30.02 7.43 -41.12
C GLU A 585 29.91 6.04 -40.50
N GLN A 586 30.81 5.69 -39.60
CA GLN A 586 30.78 4.39 -38.91
C GLN A 586 29.53 4.30 -38.02
N ARG A 587 29.16 5.38 -37.34
CA ARG A 587 27.99 5.43 -36.50
C ARG A 587 26.72 5.31 -37.32
N GLU A 588 26.62 6.02 -38.43
CA GLU A 588 25.47 5.93 -39.32
C GLU A 588 25.32 4.55 -39.92
N LYS A 589 26.42 3.86 -40.22
CA LYS A 589 26.37 2.47 -40.67
C LYS A 589 25.82 1.51 -39.66
N ALA A 590 26.18 1.68 -38.38
CA ALA A 590 25.64 0.87 -37.31
C ALA A 590 24.16 1.23 -37.04
N LEU A 591 23.81 2.52 -37.08
CA LEU A 591 22.43 2.97 -36.95
C LEU A 591 21.52 2.47 -38.06
N ALA A 592 22.05 2.34 -39.29
CA ALA A 592 21.29 1.78 -40.41
C ALA A 592 20.88 0.32 -40.17
N LYS A 593 21.63 -0.42 -39.34
CA LYS A 593 21.25 -1.78 -38.94
C LYS A 593 20.14 -1.78 -37.88
N LEU A 594 20.11 -0.77 -37.00
CA LEU A 594 19.13 -0.64 -35.93
C LEU A 594 17.80 -0.05 -36.38
N GLU A 595 17.83 0.83 -37.37
CA GLU A 595 16.63 1.54 -37.84
C GLU A 595 15.46 0.60 -38.22
N PRO A 596 15.66 -0.45 -39.06
CA PRO A 596 14.55 -1.37 -39.38
C PRO A 596 14.02 -2.11 -38.16
N MET A 597 14.88 -2.44 -37.20
CA MET A 597 14.49 -3.13 -35.96
C MET A 597 13.61 -2.25 -35.13
N GLN A 598 13.99 -1.00 -34.87
CA GLN A 598 13.17 -0.04 -34.12
C GLN A 598 11.90 0.31 -34.88
N GLN A 599 11.97 0.48 -36.18
CA GLN A 599 10.76 0.72 -36.99
C GLN A 599 9.74 -0.39 -36.78
N GLY A 600 10.19 -1.65 -36.85
CA GLY A 600 9.34 -2.82 -36.62
C GLY A 600 8.75 -2.82 -35.19
N ASP A 601 9.53 -2.45 -34.20
CA ASP A 601 9.05 -2.33 -32.81
C ASP A 601 7.93 -1.29 -32.70
N PHE A 602 8.13 -0.11 -33.28
CA PHE A 602 7.13 0.96 -33.20
C PHE A 602 5.87 0.60 -33.97
N GLU A 603 6.00 -0.08 -35.13
CA GLU A 603 4.84 -0.59 -35.86
C GLU A 603 4.02 -1.55 -35.00
N ALA A 604 4.67 -2.50 -34.34
CA ALA A 604 4.02 -3.44 -33.42
C ALA A 604 3.34 -2.75 -32.25
N MET A 605 3.97 -1.72 -31.70
CA MET A 605 3.42 -0.91 -30.62
C MET A 605 2.17 -0.13 -31.08
N TYR A 606 2.22 0.50 -32.24
CA TYR A 606 1.06 1.22 -32.80
C TYR A 606 -0.12 0.29 -33.10
N ILE A 607 0.17 -0.93 -33.58
CA ILE A 607 -0.88 -1.92 -33.81
C ILE A 607 -1.53 -2.34 -32.47
N ALA A 608 -0.74 -2.59 -31.45
CA ALA A 608 -1.23 -2.92 -30.11
C ALA A 608 -2.07 -1.79 -29.50
N LEU A 609 -1.78 -0.54 -29.85
CA LEU A 609 -2.50 0.64 -29.37
C LEU A 609 -3.84 0.88 -30.09
N GLU A 610 -4.06 0.29 -31.23
CA GLU A 610 -5.31 0.41 -32.00
C GLU A 610 -5.72 1.87 -32.26
N GLY A 611 -4.76 2.71 -32.60
CA GLY A 611 -4.98 4.13 -32.91
C GLY A 611 -4.78 5.09 -31.73
N ARG A 612 -4.52 4.58 -30.55
CA ARG A 612 -4.22 5.41 -29.38
C ARG A 612 -2.82 6.05 -29.50
N PRO A 613 -2.60 7.22 -28.89
CA PRO A 613 -1.31 7.91 -29.01
C PRO A 613 -0.17 7.19 -28.27
N MET A 614 1.04 7.41 -28.71
CA MET A 614 2.27 6.95 -28.06
C MET A 614 3.30 8.06 -28.00
N THR A 615 3.78 8.37 -26.80
CA THR A 615 4.92 9.25 -26.60
C THR A 615 6.20 8.43 -26.58
N VAL A 616 7.06 8.65 -27.56
CA VAL A 616 8.34 7.95 -27.70
C VAL A 616 9.45 8.82 -27.16
N ARG A 617 10.14 8.33 -26.13
CA ARG A 617 11.30 9.02 -25.58
C ARG A 617 12.56 8.56 -26.31
N PHE A 618 13.37 9.48 -26.76
CA PHE A 618 14.66 9.18 -27.36
C PHE A 618 15.60 8.54 -26.33
N LEU A 619 16.65 7.92 -26.82
CA LEU A 619 17.67 7.23 -26.03
C LEU A 619 18.12 8.12 -24.88
N ASP A 620 17.94 7.62 -23.64
CA ASP A 620 18.19 8.39 -22.41
C ASP A 620 19.43 7.96 -21.63
N PRO A 621 19.72 6.65 -21.42
CA PRO A 621 20.83 6.23 -20.59
C PRO A 621 22.21 6.55 -21.21
N PRO A 622 23.26 6.68 -20.38
CA PRO A 622 24.62 6.81 -20.87
C PRO A 622 25.04 5.60 -21.69
N LEU A 623 25.88 5.82 -22.70
CA LEU A 623 26.30 4.75 -23.62
C LEU A 623 27.07 3.61 -22.93
N HIS A 624 27.75 3.88 -21.82
CA HIS A 624 28.50 2.84 -21.10
C HIS A 624 27.62 1.71 -20.55
N GLU A 625 26.33 1.91 -20.40
CA GLU A 625 25.41 0.85 -19.95
C GLU A 625 25.26 -0.29 -20.98
N PHE A 626 25.56 -0.03 -22.24
CA PHE A 626 25.41 -0.99 -23.33
C PHE A 626 26.71 -1.68 -23.71
N VAL A 627 27.85 -1.24 -23.20
CA VAL A 627 29.14 -1.78 -23.57
C VAL A 627 29.39 -3.18 -23.00
N PRO A 628 30.13 -4.04 -23.69
CA PRO A 628 30.41 -5.37 -23.19
C PRO A 628 31.36 -5.35 -22.01
N THR A 629 31.13 -6.23 -21.03
CA THR A 629 31.97 -6.41 -19.86
C THR A 629 32.79 -7.70 -19.93
N GLU A 630 32.28 -8.71 -20.63
CA GLU A 630 32.94 -10.00 -20.81
C GLU A 630 34.02 -9.97 -21.92
N GLU A 631 35.14 -10.59 -21.65
CA GLU A 631 36.29 -10.62 -22.59
C GLU A 631 35.88 -11.19 -23.98
N ALA A 632 35.10 -12.26 -23.99
CA ALA A 632 34.64 -12.88 -25.24
C ALA A 632 33.81 -11.93 -26.08
N ASP A 633 32.95 -11.15 -25.45
CA ASP A 633 32.09 -10.15 -26.14
C ASP A 633 32.95 -8.99 -26.70
N ILE A 634 33.96 -8.59 -25.95
CA ILE A 634 34.90 -7.55 -26.37
C ILE A 634 35.69 -8.01 -27.61
N GLU A 635 36.17 -9.25 -27.60
CA GLU A 635 36.91 -9.85 -28.72
C GLU A 635 36.00 -9.95 -29.97
N LEU A 636 34.76 -10.35 -29.84
CA LEU A 636 33.79 -10.42 -30.94
C LEU A 636 33.54 -9.04 -31.53
N LEU A 637 33.32 -8.05 -30.69
CA LEU A 637 33.09 -6.66 -31.08
C LEU A 637 34.31 -6.09 -31.83
N ALA A 638 35.52 -6.36 -31.34
CA ALA A 638 36.76 -5.94 -31.96
C ALA A 638 36.86 -6.53 -33.38
N LYS A 639 36.55 -7.81 -33.53
CA LYS A 639 36.57 -8.50 -34.81
C LYS A 639 35.56 -7.90 -35.80
N ASP A 640 34.32 -7.69 -35.32
CA ASP A 640 33.22 -7.15 -36.12
C ASP A 640 33.50 -5.73 -36.62
N MET A 641 34.20 -4.94 -35.83
CA MET A 641 34.55 -3.55 -36.16
C MET A 641 35.89 -3.38 -36.85
N GLY A 642 36.66 -4.44 -36.98
CA GLY A 642 38.01 -4.37 -37.51
C GLY A 642 38.97 -3.57 -36.66
N LYS A 643 38.80 -3.59 -35.35
CA LYS A 643 39.59 -2.91 -34.37
C LYS A 643 40.32 -3.92 -33.45
N SER A 644 41.35 -3.49 -32.77
CA SER A 644 42.03 -4.34 -31.80
C SER A 644 41.22 -4.39 -30.49
N VAL A 645 41.42 -5.46 -29.71
CA VAL A 645 40.82 -5.59 -28.38
C VAL A 645 41.25 -4.42 -27.49
N ALA A 646 42.49 -3.97 -27.58
CA ALA A 646 43.00 -2.83 -26.85
C ALA A 646 42.26 -1.52 -27.20
N GLU A 647 41.99 -1.30 -28.48
CA GLU A 647 41.21 -0.13 -28.93
C GLU A 647 39.79 -0.13 -28.35
N ILE A 648 39.12 -1.29 -28.39
CA ILE A 648 37.78 -1.44 -27.81
C ILE A 648 37.80 -1.20 -26.30
N LYS A 649 38.74 -1.77 -25.58
CA LYS A 649 38.88 -1.57 -24.13
C LYS A 649 39.13 -0.09 -23.79
N ASN A 650 39.91 0.61 -24.61
CA ASN A 650 40.16 2.05 -24.41
C ASN A 650 38.90 2.86 -24.62
N ILE A 651 38.12 2.54 -25.65
CA ILE A 651 36.84 3.20 -25.91
C ILE A 651 35.90 2.99 -24.73
N ILE A 652 35.75 1.76 -24.24
CA ILE A 652 34.90 1.43 -23.09
C ILE A 652 35.36 2.20 -21.85
N ALA A 653 36.67 2.24 -21.58
CA ALA A 653 37.20 2.98 -20.44
C ALA A 653 36.91 4.48 -20.56
N SER A 654 36.95 5.05 -21.78
CA SER A 654 36.66 6.46 -22.00
C SER A 654 35.20 6.85 -21.76
N LEU A 655 34.31 5.87 -21.83
CA LEU A 655 32.88 6.08 -21.61
C LEU A 655 32.49 5.97 -20.12
N HIS A 656 33.37 5.49 -19.28
CA HIS A 656 33.10 5.38 -17.85
C HIS A 656 32.88 6.76 -17.23
N GLU A 657 31.79 6.88 -16.48
CA GLU A 657 31.42 8.13 -15.80
C GLU A 657 31.36 7.90 -14.28
N PHE A 658 31.84 8.87 -13.50
CA PHE A 658 31.79 8.83 -12.05
C PHE A 658 30.36 8.95 -11.53
N ASN A 659 29.55 9.74 -12.20
CA ASN A 659 28.13 9.94 -11.87
C ASN A 659 27.29 9.88 -13.15
N PRO A 660 26.91 8.67 -13.58
CA PRO A 660 26.16 8.49 -14.83
C PRO A 660 24.84 9.25 -14.89
N MET A 661 24.18 9.46 -13.76
CA MET A 661 22.90 10.19 -13.69
C MET A 661 23.06 11.66 -14.09
N MET A 662 24.23 12.23 -13.86
CA MET A 662 24.57 13.64 -14.15
C MET A 662 25.44 13.77 -15.39
N GLY A 663 25.69 12.69 -16.12
CA GLY A 663 26.68 12.63 -17.19
C GLY A 663 26.14 12.82 -18.61
N HIS A 664 26.81 12.14 -19.52
CA HIS A 664 26.54 12.21 -20.96
C HIS A 664 25.39 11.28 -21.33
N ARG A 665 24.19 11.76 -21.18
CA ARG A 665 22.96 11.01 -21.47
C ARG A 665 21.84 11.92 -21.95
N GLY A 666 20.73 11.33 -22.37
CA GLY A 666 19.51 12.07 -22.78
C GLY A 666 19.78 13.00 -23.98
N CYS A 667 19.28 14.23 -23.90
CA CYS A 667 19.47 15.20 -24.99
C CYS A 667 20.92 15.54 -25.23
N ARG A 668 21.81 15.35 -24.24
CA ARG A 668 23.24 15.57 -24.40
C ARG A 668 23.86 14.61 -25.44
N LEU A 669 23.38 13.36 -25.46
CA LEU A 669 23.75 12.41 -26.51
C LEU A 669 23.23 12.86 -27.88
N ALA A 670 22.00 13.34 -27.95
CA ALA A 670 21.40 13.82 -29.18
C ALA A 670 22.10 15.08 -29.73
N VAL A 671 22.63 15.92 -28.85
CA VAL A 671 23.42 17.09 -29.23
C VAL A 671 24.80 16.67 -29.76
N THR A 672 25.46 15.75 -29.07
CA THR A 672 26.78 15.27 -29.46
C THR A 672 26.71 14.38 -30.70
N PHE A 673 25.71 13.52 -30.79
CA PHE A 673 25.52 12.57 -31.86
C PHE A 673 24.12 12.70 -32.48
N PRO A 674 23.85 13.81 -33.23
CA PRO A 674 22.51 14.07 -33.77
C PRO A 674 22.00 12.98 -34.74
N GLU A 675 22.88 12.21 -35.30
CA GLU A 675 22.52 11.06 -36.17
C GLU A 675 21.70 9.99 -35.41
N ILE A 676 21.87 9.85 -34.09
CA ILE A 676 21.04 8.95 -33.28
C ILE A 676 19.59 9.47 -33.26
N ALA A 677 19.41 10.75 -33.00
CA ALA A 677 18.08 11.38 -33.01
C ALA A 677 17.43 11.30 -34.39
N ALA A 678 18.19 11.49 -35.44
CA ALA A 678 17.70 11.36 -36.82
C ALA A 678 17.23 9.95 -37.11
N MET A 679 18.01 8.94 -36.72
CA MET A 679 17.62 7.53 -36.90
C MET A 679 16.33 7.21 -36.14
N GLN A 680 16.23 7.59 -34.89
CA GLN A 680 15.04 7.31 -34.09
C GLN A 680 13.81 8.04 -34.67
N THR A 681 13.96 9.24 -35.16
CA THR A 681 12.90 9.99 -35.85
C THR A 681 12.44 9.23 -37.10
N ARG A 682 13.39 8.77 -37.94
CA ARG A 682 13.02 7.99 -39.13
C ARG A 682 12.25 6.72 -38.77
N ALA A 683 12.69 6.02 -37.73
CA ALA A 683 12.05 4.78 -37.31
C ALA A 683 10.59 5.05 -36.85
N VAL A 684 10.36 6.06 -36.01
CA VAL A 684 9.02 6.41 -35.51
C VAL A 684 8.10 6.89 -36.66
N ILE A 685 8.58 7.82 -37.48
CA ILE A 685 7.78 8.44 -38.53
C ILE A 685 7.40 7.40 -39.61
N LYS A 686 8.36 6.61 -40.04
CA LYS A 686 8.11 5.53 -41.01
C LYS A 686 7.14 4.47 -40.46
N ALA A 687 7.30 4.10 -39.17
CA ALA A 687 6.38 3.16 -38.53
C ALA A 687 4.95 3.72 -38.50
N ALA A 688 4.77 4.96 -38.09
CA ALA A 688 3.46 5.62 -38.05
C ALA A 688 2.84 5.73 -39.46
N LEU A 689 3.62 6.11 -40.45
CA LEU A 689 3.16 6.18 -41.85
C LEU A 689 2.69 4.82 -42.36
N ASN A 690 3.46 3.75 -42.12
CA ASN A 690 3.10 2.40 -42.53
C ASN A 690 1.83 1.90 -41.85
N VAL A 691 1.67 2.15 -40.56
CA VAL A 691 0.46 1.74 -39.82
C VAL A 691 -0.75 2.56 -40.27
N ASN A 692 -0.60 3.87 -40.47
CA ASN A 692 -1.68 4.71 -41.01
C ASN A 692 -2.11 4.25 -42.42
N ALA A 693 -1.20 3.76 -43.24
CA ALA A 693 -1.53 3.21 -44.56
C ALA A 693 -2.38 1.94 -44.46
N LYS A 694 -2.12 1.10 -43.45
CA LYS A 694 -2.89 -0.13 -43.16
C LYS A 694 -4.19 0.14 -42.43
N HIS A 695 -4.24 1.18 -41.60
CA HIS A 695 -5.38 1.56 -40.80
C HIS A 695 -5.65 3.06 -40.92
N PRO A 696 -6.17 3.53 -42.04
CA PRO A 696 -6.37 4.98 -42.30
C PRO A 696 -7.28 5.71 -41.32
N ASP A 697 -8.17 4.97 -40.67
CA ASP A 697 -9.13 5.49 -39.69
C ASP A 697 -8.48 5.80 -38.32
N TRP A 698 -7.29 5.28 -38.04
CA TRP A 698 -6.61 5.50 -36.78
C TRP A 698 -6.01 6.89 -36.63
N HIS A 699 -5.60 7.53 -37.72
CA HIS A 699 -5.03 8.90 -37.73
C HIS A 699 -3.91 9.07 -36.70
N ILE A 700 -2.93 8.17 -36.70
CA ILE A 700 -1.81 8.20 -35.74
C ILE A 700 -1.03 9.51 -35.92
N VAL A 701 -0.80 10.19 -34.79
CA VAL A 701 0.04 11.36 -34.68
C VAL A 701 1.21 11.01 -33.75
N PRO A 702 2.41 10.78 -34.28
CA PRO A 702 3.58 10.48 -33.44
C PRO A 702 3.87 11.59 -32.44
N GLU A 703 4.23 11.22 -31.22
CA GLU A 703 4.67 12.14 -30.18
C GLU A 703 6.10 11.79 -29.81
N ILE A 704 7.02 12.70 -30.11
CA ILE A 704 8.46 12.51 -29.89
C ILE A 704 8.89 13.35 -28.69
N MET A 705 9.48 12.70 -27.69
CA MET A 705 9.89 13.33 -26.45
C MET A 705 11.41 13.34 -26.32
N ILE A 706 11.97 14.52 -26.10
CA ILE A 706 13.38 14.73 -25.92
C ILE A 706 13.66 14.78 -24.41
N PRO A 707 14.47 13.83 -23.87
CA PRO A 707 14.72 13.75 -22.43
C PRO A 707 15.83 14.70 -21.97
N LEU A 708 15.84 14.98 -20.66
CA LEU A 708 16.94 15.63 -19.93
C LEU A 708 17.25 17.07 -20.38
N VAL A 709 16.29 17.76 -20.94
CA VAL A 709 16.46 19.16 -21.37
C VAL A 709 16.54 20.07 -20.13
N GLY A 710 17.56 20.92 -20.08
CA GLY A 710 17.74 21.94 -19.05
C GLY A 710 17.74 23.36 -19.60
N GLU A 711 18.02 23.53 -20.90
CA GLU A 711 18.11 24.79 -21.61
C GLU A 711 17.27 24.73 -22.90
N VAL A 712 16.49 25.75 -23.18
CA VAL A 712 15.63 25.79 -24.39
C VAL A 712 16.40 25.54 -25.68
N LYS A 713 17.65 25.97 -25.74
CA LYS A 713 18.50 25.78 -26.91
C LYS A 713 18.87 24.34 -27.18
N GLU A 714 18.96 23.51 -26.13
CA GLU A 714 19.15 22.06 -26.27
C GLU A 714 17.94 21.46 -26.99
N LEU A 715 16.72 21.84 -26.52
CA LEU A 715 15.49 21.35 -27.12
C LEU A 715 15.38 21.80 -28.57
N LYS A 716 15.65 23.07 -28.83
CA LYS A 716 15.57 23.63 -30.19
C LYS A 716 16.53 22.93 -31.15
N TYR A 717 17.77 22.66 -30.73
CA TYR A 717 18.76 21.99 -31.54
C TYR A 717 18.31 20.60 -31.96
N VAL A 718 17.88 19.80 -30.98
CA VAL A 718 17.43 18.42 -31.24
C VAL A 718 16.10 18.44 -32.00
N LYS A 719 15.18 19.31 -31.66
CA LYS A 719 13.91 19.51 -32.39
C LYS A 719 14.15 19.84 -33.87
N ASP A 720 15.11 20.68 -34.19
CA ASP A 720 15.44 21.05 -35.58
C ASP A 720 15.88 19.78 -36.37
N VAL A 721 16.65 18.89 -35.78
CA VAL A 721 17.03 17.60 -36.35
C VAL A 721 15.80 16.73 -36.59
N VAL A 722 14.91 16.65 -35.61
CA VAL A 722 13.67 15.86 -35.69
C VAL A 722 12.75 16.38 -36.77
N VAL A 723 12.50 17.70 -36.78
CA VAL A 723 11.61 18.36 -37.76
C VAL A 723 12.13 18.19 -39.18
N LYS A 724 13.42 18.46 -39.40
CA LYS A 724 14.02 18.27 -40.70
C LYS A 724 13.85 16.82 -41.22
N THR A 725 14.17 15.87 -40.36
CA THR A 725 14.10 14.46 -40.72
C THR A 725 12.65 14.01 -40.98
N ALA A 726 11.73 14.36 -40.08
CA ALA A 726 10.32 13.99 -40.19
C ALA A 726 9.66 14.62 -41.44
N ASP A 727 9.89 15.91 -41.66
CA ASP A 727 9.31 16.62 -42.81
C ASP A 727 9.79 16.09 -44.17
N GLU A 728 11.08 15.74 -44.27
CA GLU A 728 11.63 15.10 -45.46
C GLU A 728 10.93 13.77 -45.80
N ILE A 729 10.72 12.94 -44.77
CA ILE A 729 10.08 11.63 -44.94
C ILE A 729 8.61 11.80 -45.31
N ILE A 730 7.88 12.63 -44.55
CA ILE A 730 6.44 12.82 -44.77
C ILE A 730 6.19 13.40 -46.18
N SER A 731 7.01 14.38 -46.58
CA SER A 731 6.92 14.98 -47.90
C SER A 731 7.24 13.97 -49.00
N SER A 732 8.22 13.08 -48.81
CA SER A 732 8.63 12.08 -49.79
C SER A 732 7.52 11.12 -50.16
N VAL A 733 6.59 10.84 -49.24
CA VAL A 733 5.43 9.95 -49.44
C VAL A 733 4.14 10.73 -49.68
N LYS A 734 4.21 12.07 -49.78
CA LYS A 734 3.07 12.95 -50.02
C LYS A 734 1.96 12.77 -49.00
N SER A 735 2.32 12.55 -47.73
CA SER A 735 1.37 12.37 -46.62
C SER A 735 1.05 13.74 -46.00
N ASP A 736 -0.12 13.82 -45.36
CA ASP A 736 -0.53 14.95 -44.53
C ASP A 736 -0.39 14.62 -43.01
N MET A 737 0.30 13.54 -42.66
CA MET A 737 0.47 13.10 -41.28
C MET A 737 1.10 14.22 -40.42
N LYS A 738 0.52 14.44 -39.26
CA LYS A 738 1.03 15.37 -38.26
C LYS A 738 1.85 14.62 -37.22
N TYR A 739 2.72 15.33 -36.53
CA TYR A 739 3.49 14.81 -35.42
C TYR A 739 3.72 15.91 -34.40
N LYS A 740 4.10 15.53 -33.16
CA LYS A 740 4.39 16.47 -32.08
C LYS A 740 5.79 16.23 -31.55
N VAL A 741 6.44 17.31 -31.15
CA VAL A 741 7.74 17.26 -30.48
C VAL A 741 7.62 17.98 -29.14
N GLY A 742 7.92 17.27 -28.08
CA GLY A 742 7.91 17.81 -26.73
C GLY A 742 9.10 17.37 -25.93
N THR A 743 9.06 17.61 -24.65
CA THR A 743 10.17 17.33 -23.76
C THR A 743 9.71 16.76 -22.44
N MET A 744 10.61 16.00 -21.81
CA MET A 744 10.45 15.60 -20.42
C MET A 744 10.98 16.71 -19.51
N ILE A 745 10.17 17.18 -18.59
CA ILE A 745 10.58 18.10 -17.53
C ILE A 745 11.02 17.26 -16.35
N GLU A 746 12.32 17.12 -16.20
CA GLU A 746 12.94 16.27 -15.17
C GLU A 746 14.16 16.90 -14.52
N ILE A 747 14.62 18.06 -15.04
CA ILE A 747 15.68 18.86 -14.45
C ILE A 747 15.05 20.07 -13.78
N PRO A 748 15.41 20.38 -12.52
CA PRO A 748 14.85 21.56 -11.83
C PRO A 748 14.97 22.86 -12.62
N ARG A 749 16.10 23.08 -13.32
CA ARG A 749 16.27 24.25 -14.16
C ARG A 749 15.22 24.32 -15.28
N ALA A 750 14.88 23.19 -15.87
CA ALA A 750 13.83 23.15 -16.90
C ALA A 750 12.47 23.57 -16.33
N ALA A 751 12.15 23.13 -15.12
CA ALA A 751 10.92 23.53 -14.44
C ALA A 751 10.89 25.04 -14.16
N LEU A 752 12.04 25.61 -13.76
CA LEU A 752 12.18 27.04 -13.48
C LEU A 752 12.13 27.91 -14.74
N THR A 753 12.44 27.36 -15.89
CA THR A 753 12.44 28.06 -17.18
C THR A 753 11.42 27.49 -18.16
N ALA A 754 10.36 26.93 -17.64
CA ALA A 754 9.33 26.24 -18.42
C ALA A 754 8.60 27.18 -19.40
N ASP A 755 8.50 28.45 -19.09
CA ASP A 755 7.95 29.48 -19.97
C ASP A 755 8.74 29.62 -21.29
N GLU A 756 10.05 29.52 -21.24
CA GLU A 756 10.90 29.53 -22.43
C GLU A 756 10.82 28.23 -23.20
N ILE A 757 10.89 27.10 -22.49
CA ILE A 757 10.88 25.77 -23.09
C ILE A 757 9.54 25.51 -23.78
N ALA A 758 8.43 25.95 -23.20
CA ALA A 758 7.08 25.73 -23.73
C ALA A 758 6.89 26.36 -25.13
N LYS A 759 7.66 27.38 -25.47
CA LYS A 759 7.59 28.01 -26.82
C LYS A 759 8.10 27.03 -27.90
N GLU A 760 8.93 26.09 -27.55
CA GLU A 760 9.53 25.13 -28.46
C GLU A 760 8.95 23.70 -28.28
N ALA A 761 8.02 23.49 -27.36
CA ALA A 761 7.47 22.19 -27.04
C ALA A 761 5.96 22.13 -27.30
N ASP A 762 5.52 21.06 -27.92
CA ASP A 762 4.09 20.76 -28.09
C ASP A 762 3.50 20.14 -26.83
N PHE A 763 4.33 19.51 -26.00
CA PHE A 763 3.89 18.90 -24.73
C PHE A 763 5.04 18.85 -23.72
N PHE A 764 4.65 18.76 -22.44
CA PHE A 764 5.55 18.45 -21.33
C PHE A 764 5.13 17.11 -20.72
N SER A 765 6.11 16.27 -20.42
CA SER A 765 5.92 15.10 -19.57
C SER A 765 6.85 15.22 -18.36
N PHE A 766 6.29 15.24 -17.16
CA PHE A 766 7.10 15.37 -15.94
C PHE A 766 7.74 14.03 -15.60
N GLY A 767 9.05 13.95 -15.71
CA GLY A 767 9.86 12.79 -15.30
C GLY A 767 10.19 12.89 -13.82
N THR A 768 9.23 12.54 -12.98
CA THR A 768 9.33 12.80 -11.54
C THR A 768 10.37 11.98 -10.80
N ASN A 769 10.84 10.87 -11.37
CA ASN A 769 11.95 10.12 -10.78
C ASN A 769 13.23 10.95 -10.76
N ASP A 770 13.66 11.45 -11.91
CA ASP A 770 14.84 12.32 -12.01
C ASP A 770 14.63 13.67 -11.35
N LEU A 771 13.45 14.24 -11.49
CA LEU A 771 13.13 15.53 -10.87
C LEU A 771 13.23 15.42 -9.34
N THR A 772 12.78 14.30 -8.76
CA THR A 772 12.91 14.03 -7.34
C THR A 772 14.37 13.86 -6.92
N GLN A 773 15.14 13.06 -7.68
CA GLN A 773 16.56 12.87 -7.40
C GLN A 773 17.33 14.18 -7.36
N MET A 774 17.12 15.03 -8.35
CA MET A 774 17.84 16.30 -8.48
C MET A 774 17.36 17.36 -7.49
N THR A 775 16.08 17.32 -7.12
CA THR A 775 15.53 18.27 -6.15
C THR A 775 15.97 17.93 -4.72
N PHE A 776 15.95 16.65 -4.34
CA PHE A 776 16.46 16.20 -3.05
C PHE A 776 17.98 16.11 -2.99
N GLY A 777 18.65 15.94 -4.13
CA GLY A 777 20.10 15.86 -4.19
C GLY A 777 20.67 14.51 -3.80
N PHE A 778 19.89 13.42 -3.93
CA PHE A 778 20.38 12.08 -3.73
C PHE A 778 19.86 11.11 -4.80
N SER A 779 20.64 10.07 -5.03
CA SER A 779 20.30 9.03 -5.98
C SER A 779 19.27 8.04 -5.42
N ARG A 780 18.31 7.65 -6.25
CA ARG A 780 17.36 6.59 -5.93
C ARG A 780 18.07 5.29 -5.52
N ASP A 781 19.16 4.94 -6.22
CA ASP A 781 19.89 3.71 -5.99
C ASP A 781 20.65 3.72 -4.66
N ASP A 782 21.08 4.88 -4.20
CA ASP A 782 21.84 5.04 -2.95
C ASP A 782 20.96 5.35 -1.74
N ALA A 783 19.73 5.80 -1.95
CA ALA A 783 18.85 6.26 -0.89
C ALA A 783 18.54 5.19 0.16
N GLY A 784 18.50 3.93 -0.22
CA GLY A 784 18.27 2.81 0.68
C GLY A 784 19.25 2.72 1.85
N LYS A 785 20.42 3.33 1.72
CA LYS A 785 21.46 3.33 2.77
C LYS A 785 21.10 4.21 3.97
N PHE A 786 20.25 5.22 3.79
CA PHE A 786 19.93 6.19 4.85
C PHE A 786 18.43 6.43 5.07
N LEU A 787 17.56 6.14 4.12
CA LEU A 787 16.12 6.41 4.25
C LEU A 787 15.48 5.71 5.45
N GLY A 788 15.93 4.50 5.79
CA GLY A 788 15.44 3.80 6.97
C GLY A 788 15.64 4.61 8.25
N ALA A 789 16.81 5.20 8.42
CA ALA A 789 17.13 6.07 9.57
C ALA A 789 16.26 7.35 9.55
N TYR A 790 15.98 7.90 8.37
CA TYR A 790 15.12 9.08 8.22
C TYR A 790 13.69 8.80 8.64
N TYR A 791 13.18 7.61 8.34
CA TYR A 791 11.86 7.18 8.78
C TYR A 791 11.82 6.99 10.30
N ASP A 792 12.82 6.33 10.87
CA ASP A 792 12.93 6.06 12.29
C ASP A 792 13.00 7.36 13.11
N LYS A 793 13.67 8.37 12.56
CA LYS A 793 13.82 9.69 13.18
C LYS A 793 12.72 10.69 12.80
N LYS A 794 11.72 10.24 12.01
CA LYS A 794 10.58 11.05 11.58
C LYS A 794 10.95 12.29 10.76
N ILE A 795 12.07 12.21 10.04
CA ILE A 795 12.48 13.26 9.09
C ILE A 795 11.62 13.16 7.83
N TYR A 796 11.46 11.94 7.30
CA TYR A 796 10.53 11.64 6.20
C TYR A 796 9.47 10.67 6.68
N GLU A 797 8.23 10.91 6.29
CA GLU A 797 7.11 9.98 6.53
C GLU A 797 6.99 8.95 5.41
N ASN A 798 7.36 9.31 4.19
CA ASN A 798 7.21 8.47 3.00
C ASN A 798 8.48 8.46 2.16
N ASP A 799 8.62 7.41 1.34
CA ASP A 799 9.63 7.35 0.30
C ASP A 799 9.26 8.36 -0.81
N PRO A 800 10.09 9.38 -1.08
CA PRO A 800 9.80 10.40 -2.09
C PRO A 800 9.77 9.84 -3.52
N PHE A 801 10.30 8.63 -3.75
CA PHE A 801 10.24 7.97 -5.05
C PHE A 801 8.96 7.16 -5.26
N ALA A 802 8.32 6.74 -4.18
CA ALA A 802 7.04 6.04 -4.24
C ALA A 802 5.85 7.00 -4.23
N LYS A 803 5.94 8.03 -3.42
CA LYS A 803 4.90 9.05 -3.25
C LYS A 803 5.49 10.43 -3.55
N LEU A 804 4.86 11.17 -4.45
CA LEU A 804 5.37 12.47 -4.86
C LEU A 804 5.47 13.44 -3.68
N ASP A 805 6.65 14.03 -3.53
CA ASP A 805 6.85 15.15 -2.63
C ASP A 805 6.09 16.38 -3.16
N GLN A 806 4.97 16.70 -2.56
CA GLN A 806 4.12 17.79 -3.01
C GLN A 806 4.63 19.16 -2.58
N VAL A 807 5.55 19.21 -1.61
CA VAL A 807 6.10 20.46 -1.08
C VAL A 807 7.21 21.01 -1.99
N GLY A 808 8.26 20.26 -2.24
CA GLY A 808 9.41 20.71 -3.03
C GLY A 808 9.25 20.39 -4.51
N VAL A 809 9.21 19.09 -4.84
CA VAL A 809 9.05 18.65 -6.24
C VAL A 809 7.71 19.11 -6.80
N GLY A 810 6.66 19.04 -6.00
CA GLY A 810 5.33 19.49 -6.39
C GLY A 810 5.26 20.97 -6.74
N LYS A 811 6.02 21.82 -6.05
CA LYS A 811 6.13 23.25 -6.41
C LYS A 811 6.72 23.43 -7.80
N LEU A 812 7.74 22.64 -8.13
CA LEU A 812 8.36 22.70 -9.46
C LEU A 812 7.39 22.23 -10.54
N VAL A 813 6.64 21.18 -10.30
CA VAL A 813 5.63 20.67 -11.23
C VAL A 813 4.54 21.72 -11.46
N LYS A 814 4.01 22.29 -10.40
CA LYS A 814 2.97 23.32 -10.47
C LYS A 814 3.46 24.58 -11.20
N MET A 815 4.66 25.01 -10.88
CA MET A 815 5.31 26.17 -11.51
C MET A 815 5.48 25.95 -13.01
N ALA A 816 6.03 24.80 -13.39
CA ALA A 816 6.26 24.46 -14.79
C ALA A 816 4.94 24.31 -15.57
N ALA A 817 3.92 23.72 -14.97
CA ALA A 817 2.61 23.59 -15.59
C ALA A 817 1.97 24.95 -15.83
N THR A 818 2.00 25.83 -14.85
CA THR A 818 1.44 27.18 -14.93
C THR A 818 2.16 28.02 -15.97
N MET A 819 3.49 28.10 -15.88
CA MET A 819 4.30 28.90 -16.82
C MET A 819 4.22 28.33 -18.24
N GLY A 820 4.20 27.03 -18.37
CA GLY A 820 4.09 26.39 -19.68
C GLY A 820 2.80 26.74 -20.38
N ARG A 821 1.67 26.72 -19.67
CA ARG A 821 0.36 27.10 -20.24
C ARG A 821 0.22 28.58 -20.53
N GLU A 822 0.86 29.43 -19.73
CA GLU A 822 0.89 30.89 -20.02
C GLU A 822 1.63 31.17 -21.30
N SER A 823 2.75 30.50 -21.53
CA SER A 823 3.55 30.70 -22.75
C SER A 823 2.98 29.97 -23.97
N ASN A 824 2.37 28.85 -23.77
CA ASN A 824 1.78 28.02 -24.81
C ASN A 824 0.45 27.44 -24.32
N PRO A 825 -0.67 28.12 -24.55
CA PRO A 825 -1.99 27.67 -24.08
C PRO A 825 -2.41 26.29 -24.59
N ASP A 826 -1.86 25.83 -25.70
CA ASP A 826 -2.18 24.54 -26.32
C ASP A 826 -1.29 23.41 -25.84
N ILE A 827 -0.36 23.67 -24.90
CA ILE A 827 0.57 22.64 -24.44
C ILE A 827 -0.16 21.52 -23.69
N HIS A 828 0.21 20.28 -24.04
CA HIS A 828 -0.32 19.10 -23.39
C HIS A 828 0.59 18.71 -22.23
N LEU A 829 0.03 18.47 -21.06
CA LEU A 829 0.78 18.24 -19.83
C LEU A 829 0.49 16.85 -19.25
N GLY A 830 1.52 16.08 -18.98
CA GLY A 830 1.38 14.77 -18.38
C GLY A 830 2.53 14.44 -17.41
N ILE A 831 2.39 13.35 -16.69
CA ILE A 831 3.39 12.82 -15.77
C ILE A 831 3.66 11.36 -16.12
N CYS A 832 4.93 10.93 -16.08
CA CYS A 832 5.30 9.57 -16.47
C CYS A 832 6.23 8.86 -15.48
N GLY A 833 6.55 9.46 -14.33
CA GLY A 833 7.32 8.79 -13.28
C GLY A 833 6.53 7.72 -12.54
N GLU A 834 7.17 7.03 -11.60
CA GLU A 834 6.53 6.02 -10.74
C GLU A 834 5.30 6.59 -10.01
N HIS A 835 5.27 7.88 -9.78
CA HIS A 835 4.19 8.59 -9.11
C HIS A 835 2.86 8.57 -9.87
N GLY A 836 2.87 8.32 -11.17
CA GLY A 836 1.67 8.27 -12.01
C GLY A 836 0.66 7.20 -11.62
N GLY A 837 1.08 6.19 -10.85
CA GLY A 837 0.22 5.13 -10.33
C GLY A 837 -0.09 5.26 -8.83
N ASP A 838 0.40 6.28 -8.15
CA ASP A 838 0.16 6.52 -6.74
C ASP A 838 -1.09 7.40 -6.56
N PRO A 839 -2.12 6.95 -5.82
CA PRO A 839 -3.37 7.69 -5.68
C PRO A 839 -3.23 9.14 -5.21
N ALA A 840 -2.41 9.40 -4.19
CA ALA A 840 -2.18 10.76 -3.69
C ALA A 840 -1.51 11.65 -4.72
N SER A 841 -0.57 11.10 -5.48
CA SER A 841 0.13 11.81 -6.56
C SER A 841 -0.81 12.10 -7.74
N VAL A 842 -1.69 11.17 -8.07
CA VAL A 842 -2.73 11.35 -9.10
C VAL A 842 -3.68 12.49 -8.70
N GLU A 843 -4.11 12.53 -7.45
CA GLU A 843 -4.94 13.62 -6.93
C GLU A 843 -4.22 14.98 -7.07
N PHE A 844 -2.95 15.04 -6.75
CA PHE A 844 -2.12 16.24 -6.94
C PHE A 844 -2.07 16.66 -8.41
N CYS A 845 -1.87 15.70 -9.32
CA CYS A 845 -1.86 15.99 -10.78
C CYS A 845 -3.21 16.55 -11.26
N HIS A 846 -4.31 16.02 -10.72
CA HIS A 846 -5.64 16.56 -11.00
C HIS A 846 -5.75 18.02 -10.53
N LYS A 847 -5.34 18.33 -9.31
CA LYS A 847 -5.42 19.68 -8.73
C LYS A 847 -4.54 20.70 -9.47
N VAL A 848 -3.38 20.29 -9.92
CA VAL A 848 -2.44 21.12 -10.67
C VAL A 848 -2.92 21.37 -12.10
N GLY A 849 -3.87 20.56 -12.58
CA GLY A 849 -4.44 20.72 -13.90
C GLY A 849 -3.66 20.03 -15.02
N LEU A 850 -2.95 18.96 -14.72
CA LEU A 850 -2.34 18.13 -15.76
C LEU A 850 -3.43 17.48 -16.62
N ASP A 851 -3.09 17.12 -17.84
CA ASP A 851 -4.04 16.51 -18.79
C ASP A 851 -4.11 15.00 -18.62
N TYR A 852 -2.99 14.34 -18.26
CA TYR A 852 -2.97 12.90 -18.06
C TYR A 852 -1.88 12.48 -17.05
N VAL A 853 -2.05 11.27 -16.54
CA VAL A 853 -1.01 10.54 -15.81
C VAL A 853 -0.63 9.29 -16.59
N SER A 854 0.61 8.83 -16.47
CA SER A 854 1.09 7.62 -17.12
C SER A 854 1.76 6.72 -16.09
N CYS A 855 1.42 5.44 -16.10
CA CYS A 855 1.87 4.48 -15.11
C CYS A 855 2.09 3.09 -15.71
N SER A 856 2.66 2.18 -14.93
CA SER A 856 2.82 0.80 -15.37
C SER A 856 1.45 0.16 -15.69
N PRO A 857 1.39 -0.86 -16.56
CA PRO A 857 0.13 -1.46 -17.00
C PRO A 857 -0.81 -1.89 -15.87
N PHE A 858 -0.27 -2.51 -14.82
CA PHE A 858 -1.08 -2.99 -13.69
C PHE A 858 -1.61 -1.88 -12.78
N ARG A 859 -1.10 -0.66 -12.90
CA ARG A 859 -1.56 0.49 -12.13
C ARG A 859 -2.59 1.35 -12.87
N VAL A 860 -2.87 1.05 -14.12
CA VAL A 860 -3.81 1.82 -14.94
C VAL A 860 -5.20 1.93 -14.27
N SER A 861 -5.72 0.81 -13.79
CA SER A 861 -7.03 0.80 -13.11
C SER A 861 -7.01 1.63 -11.82
N ILE A 862 -5.93 1.52 -11.05
CA ILE A 862 -5.72 2.31 -9.82
C ILE A 862 -5.73 3.80 -10.15
N ALA A 863 -4.99 4.21 -11.17
CA ALA A 863 -4.91 5.62 -11.60
C ALA A 863 -6.26 6.14 -12.10
N ARG A 864 -7.01 5.34 -12.86
CA ARG A 864 -8.36 5.71 -13.31
C ARG A 864 -9.29 5.97 -12.15
N LEU A 865 -9.29 5.08 -11.16
CA LEU A 865 -10.13 5.23 -9.97
C LEU A 865 -9.69 6.44 -9.14
N ALA A 866 -8.39 6.61 -8.91
CA ALA A 866 -7.85 7.75 -8.17
C ALA A 866 -8.17 9.08 -8.84
N ALA A 867 -8.07 9.14 -10.16
CA ALA A 867 -8.43 10.32 -10.96
C ALA A 867 -9.92 10.67 -10.81
N ALA A 868 -10.77 9.65 -10.84
CA ALA A 868 -12.21 9.83 -10.64
C ALA A 868 -12.51 10.34 -9.22
N GLN A 869 -11.88 9.78 -8.22
CA GLN A 869 -12.06 10.22 -6.83
C GLN A 869 -11.61 11.68 -6.63
N ALA A 870 -10.51 12.07 -7.25
CA ALA A 870 -10.02 13.45 -7.22
C ALA A 870 -11.05 14.41 -7.83
N ALA A 871 -11.64 14.07 -8.97
CA ALA A 871 -12.67 14.85 -9.63
C ALA A 871 -13.95 14.94 -8.80
N ILE A 872 -14.38 13.83 -8.22
CA ILE A 872 -15.59 13.74 -7.39
C ILE A 872 -15.49 14.62 -6.14
N LYS A 873 -14.31 14.72 -5.52
CA LYS A 873 -14.10 15.57 -4.35
C LYS A 873 -14.36 17.06 -4.63
N GLU A 874 -14.24 17.49 -5.87
CA GLU A 874 -14.48 18.87 -6.29
C GLU A 874 -15.94 19.13 -6.68
N MET A 875 -16.75 18.11 -6.84
CA MET A 875 -18.15 18.17 -7.15
C MET A 875 -19.01 18.29 -5.87
#